data_22a1870a059e262d86a4fc1a7d53f27f
#
_entry.id   22a1870a059e262d86a4fc1a7d53f27f
#
_cell.length_a   1.000
_cell.length_b   1.000
_cell.length_c   1.000
_cell.angle_alpha   90.00
_cell.angle_beta   90.00
_cell.angle_gamma   90.00
#
_symmetry.space_group_name_H-M   'P 1'
#
loop_
_entity.id
_entity.type
_entity.pdbx_description
1 polymer ?
#
loop_
_entity_poly.entity_id
_entity_poly.type
_entity_poly.pdbx_seq_one_letter_code
_entity_poly.pdbx_strand_id
1 'polypeptide(L)'
;MWASSMKRKYSFRDFLTKDTFVGVDAVTNEKIEAVIDKIEIPMIQRDYAQGRTKQGKGDERVLNDTGSRFLKSIFNTLTNDSKEEMELEFIYGSVDQRGTTKNPEYVFVPLDGQQRLTTLFLLYWYLGMRELDVESEARREHLTLLGKFTYLTRLSSRIFCQSICDFEKMRSMTLHMYPEDLLTDCPWYYKEYRKDPTVSAMLSMLNHIHKLYERYHEEGQELLPRMEKLKFYIFPLNKYRLTEDLYIKMNARGKQLSNYENFKADLINWMKTSADVRFRESVEYRGRMMSYYMAFAQKLDNEWTDIFWQCAHSVQPDEQRRDLAREVDDMFMTFFHRFFYIDRILTLQDGGQVVTSDDVVKYFDRDESAIRYNNNDFENIYERCLSYEAVSKIEVFLDRIRATGVLDVVNSEFSPIWESAVSGRHIFVNTEKLTFAPRLVFQAVFDYFCRFDTFNEEQFRNWIRVVWKFAVDPIISNIRYYADSVRIIATTLNQGMDDMMKWLVDGGAVSVGHFSVQYAEECVKAQLITKDAAWRGLLEAGERHPLLKGRISCLLPEGADTDMEVYKSSLAAFSAFDLNEHRRLWLRALLAKIEEGYAFDKELGLSNDHENMKVYINSEFVKPMHALLADIVAHVGGDVTTEKVLKHMTNICDEYTLKEGLEWVYPLVKSFTCETDSTDKNLLADYTNKRKIVVRDGHVYLCKTSRFDQDSVMLLNGSRDVVIKALLKNPNISIINDNGLYEESGRYFRGYVIDLVRELPREDMSLKCIYRVGAESLKLSICDAVGKEYKVSVDGLPALAIDDNMTSTDIDALIAKVDARVAELQTADNPFEI
;
A
#
# COMPACT_ATOMS: atom_id res chain seq x y z
N MET A 1 28.27 13.88 53.30
CA MET A 1 26.92 13.37 53.67
C MET A 1 26.07 12.88 52.48
N TRP A 2 26.41 13.20 51.24
CA TRP A 2 25.62 12.85 50.03
C TRP A 2 25.89 11.42 49.52
N ALA A 3 27.06 10.88 49.83
CA ALA A 3 27.50 9.58 49.30
C ALA A 3 26.92 8.34 50.04
N SER A 4 26.39 8.50 51.25
CA SER A 4 25.91 7.36 52.07
C SER A 4 24.50 6.88 51.69
N SER A 5 23.62 7.76 51.20
CA SER A 5 22.25 7.35 50.78
C SER A 5 22.20 6.73 49.37
N MET A 6 23.24 6.93 48.55
CA MET A 6 23.37 6.29 47.20
C MET A 6 23.87 4.86 47.27
N LYS A 7 24.30 4.36 48.44
CA LYS A 7 24.91 3.03 48.56
C LYS A 7 23.96 1.96 49.09
N ARG A 8 22.68 2.27 49.32
CA ARG A 8 21.75 1.26 49.80
C ARG A 8 21.17 0.44 48.67
N LYS A 9 21.48 -0.84 48.72
CA LYS A 9 20.93 -1.85 47.79
C LYS A 9 19.63 -2.38 48.36
N TYR A 10 18.63 -2.55 47.53
CA TYR A 10 17.32 -3.10 47.85
C TYR A 10 17.07 -4.38 47.09
N SER A 11 16.53 -5.42 47.74
CA SER A 11 15.76 -6.44 47.04
C SER A 11 14.39 -5.88 46.67
N PHE A 12 13.62 -6.59 45.84
CA PHE A 12 12.24 -6.17 45.56
C PHE A 12 11.38 -6.10 46.81
N ARG A 13 11.57 -7.04 47.76
CA ARG A 13 10.89 -7.06 49.05
C ARG A 13 11.37 -5.93 49.96
N ASP A 14 12.68 -5.73 50.06
CA ASP A 14 13.25 -4.61 50.84
C ASP A 14 12.65 -3.28 50.42
N PHE A 15 12.51 -3.06 49.11
CA PHE A 15 12.00 -1.80 48.58
C PHE A 15 10.54 -1.54 48.96
N LEU A 16 9.73 -2.57 49.18
CA LEU A 16 8.32 -2.47 49.55
C LEU A 16 8.10 -2.52 51.06
N THR A 17 9.12 -2.86 51.88
CA THR A 17 8.99 -3.06 53.32
C THR A 17 9.90 -2.19 54.16
N LYS A 18 11.01 -1.68 53.63
CA LYS A 18 11.97 -0.85 54.35
C LYS A 18 11.88 0.60 53.94
N ASP A 19 12.23 1.48 54.88
CA ASP A 19 12.29 2.90 54.63
C ASP A 19 13.25 3.23 53.48
N THR A 20 12.81 4.04 52.55
CA THR A 20 13.57 4.58 51.45
C THR A 20 13.41 6.10 51.38
N PHE A 21 14.30 6.77 50.68
CA PHE A 21 14.22 8.21 50.49
C PHE A 21 13.01 8.56 49.60
N VAL A 22 12.08 9.33 50.16
CA VAL A 22 10.84 9.73 49.46
C VAL A 22 10.80 11.22 49.11
N GLY A 23 11.61 12.04 49.74
CA GLY A 23 11.62 13.47 49.49
C GLY A 23 12.49 14.27 50.47
N VAL A 24 12.31 15.59 50.42
CA VAL A 24 12.91 16.55 51.35
C VAL A 24 11.77 17.44 51.86
N ASP A 25 11.71 17.63 53.12
CA ASP A 25 10.76 18.56 53.75
C ASP A 25 11.01 19.98 53.26
N ALA A 26 9.96 20.65 52.81
CA ALA A 26 10.05 21.97 52.16
C ALA A 26 10.43 23.08 53.14
N VAL A 27 10.21 22.87 54.46
CA VAL A 27 10.45 23.85 55.50
C VAL A 27 11.76 23.60 56.25
N THR A 28 11.99 22.33 56.69
CA THR A 28 13.18 21.96 57.45
C THR A 28 14.37 21.57 56.61
N ASN A 29 14.17 21.33 55.32
CA ASN A 29 15.15 20.79 54.37
C ASN A 29 15.76 19.45 54.85
N GLU A 30 15.08 18.74 55.72
CA GLU A 30 15.45 17.43 56.20
C GLU A 30 15.01 16.33 55.22
N LYS A 31 15.73 15.21 55.21
CA LYS A 31 15.38 14.05 54.37
C LYS A 31 14.16 13.36 54.99
N ILE A 32 13.19 13.06 54.14
CA ILE A 32 12.07 12.22 54.49
C ILE A 32 12.38 10.79 54.02
N GLU A 33 12.38 9.83 54.91
CA GLU A 33 12.45 8.40 54.66
C GLU A 33 11.13 7.75 55.05
N ALA A 34 10.54 6.94 54.20
CA ALA A 34 9.31 6.22 54.44
C ALA A 34 9.24 4.92 53.62
N VAL A 35 8.36 4.03 54.03
CA VAL A 35 8.05 2.83 53.25
C VAL A 35 7.23 3.21 52.02
N ILE A 36 7.55 2.63 50.86
CA ILE A 36 6.76 2.80 49.65
C ILE A 36 5.44 2.03 49.77
N ASP A 37 4.34 2.76 49.64
CA ASP A 37 3.00 2.17 49.67
C ASP A 37 2.65 1.48 48.37
N LYS A 38 3.13 2.01 47.22
CA LYS A 38 2.80 1.49 45.92
C LYS A 38 3.92 1.73 44.91
N ILE A 39 4.14 0.77 44.00
CA ILE A 39 4.92 0.94 42.79
C ILE A 39 3.91 1.04 41.65
N GLU A 40 3.87 2.18 40.97
CA GLU A 40 2.91 2.45 39.91
C GLU A 40 3.64 2.72 38.62
N ILE A 41 3.51 1.78 37.68
CA ILE A 41 4.09 1.89 36.38
C ILE A 41 3.34 2.97 35.57
N PRO A 42 4.02 4.07 35.14
CA PRO A 42 3.38 5.29 34.66
C PRO A 42 2.77 5.15 33.23
N MET A 43 2.11 6.21 32.77
CA MET A 43 1.39 6.31 31.54
C MET A 43 2.29 6.31 30.30
N ILE A 44 3.45 6.94 30.40
CA ILE A 44 4.43 7.01 29.31
C ILE A 44 5.25 5.72 29.33
N GLN A 45 4.78 4.69 28.59
CA GLN A 45 5.40 3.39 28.72
C GLN A 45 5.56 2.67 27.40
N ARG A 46 6.64 1.88 27.40
CA ARG A 46 6.77 0.70 26.52
C ARG A 46 5.93 -0.44 27.10
N ASP A 47 5.31 -1.23 26.24
CA ASP A 47 4.75 -2.51 26.63
C ASP A 47 5.79 -3.34 27.36
N TYR A 48 5.34 -4.27 28.19
CA TYR A 48 6.24 -5.20 28.84
C TYR A 48 6.97 -6.07 27.81
N ALA A 49 8.12 -5.58 27.34
CA ALA A 49 8.84 -6.17 26.22
C ALA A 49 9.68 -7.39 26.61
N GLN A 50 10.15 -7.52 27.86
CA GLN A 50 10.93 -8.67 28.29
C GLN A 50 10.14 -9.98 28.24
N GLY A 51 8.82 -9.91 28.39
CA GLY A 51 7.93 -11.06 28.26
C GLY A 51 7.50 -11.39 26.82
N ARG A 52 7.89 -10.63 25.82
CA ARG A 52 7.54 -10.92 24.43
C ARG A 52 8.24 -12.17 23.94
N THR A 53 7.52 -12.95 23.14
CA THR A 53 8.04 -14.17 22.52
C THR A 53 8.39 -13.96 21.04
N LYS A 54 9.33 -14.75 20.55
CA LYS A 54 9.64 -14.90 19.12
C LYS A 54 9.46 -16.37 18.71
N GLN A 55 9.32 -16.61 17.42
CA GLN A 55 9.22 -17.97 16.89
C GLN A 55 10.54 -18.70 17.10
N GLY A 56 10.51 -19.87 17.73
CA GLY A 56 11.61 -20.78 17.89
C GLY A 56 11.73 -21.76 16.71
N LYS A 57 12.44 -22.87 16.90
CA LYS A 57 12.47 -23.97 15.91
C LYS A 57 11.15 -24.75 15.99
N GLY A 58 10.40 -24.79 14.90
CA GLY A 58 9.04 -25.36 14.84
C GLY A 58 8.00 -24.38 15.42
N ASP A 59 6.89 -24.89 15.95
CA ASP A 59 5.80 -24.09 16.55
C ASP A 59 6.06 -23.64 17.98
N GLU A 60 7.26 -23.82 18.51
CA GLU A 60 7.58 -23.45 19.89
C GLU A 60 7.78 -21.94 20.01
N ARG A 61 7.10 -21.35 21.01
CA ARG A 61 7.26 -19.94 21.37
C ARG A 61 8.37 -19.78 22.39
N VAL A 62 9.40 -19.03 22.03
CA VAL A 62 10.56 -18.75 22.87
C VAL A 62 10.56 -17.29 23.28
N LEU A 63 10.91 -17.03 24.54
CA LEU A 63 11.12 -15.66 25.01
C LEU A 63 12.18 -14.95 24.13
N ASN A 64 12.04 -13.64 23.97
CA ASN A 64 13.05 -12.86 23.25
C ASN A 64 14.44 -12.99 23.93
N ASP A 65 15.51 -12.67 23.19
CA ASP A 65 16.88 -12.90 23.65
C ASP A 65 17.23 -12.13 24.92
N THR A 66 16.67 -10.93 25.11
CA THR A 66 16.90 -10.07 26.28
C THR A 66 16.24 -10.68 27.52
N GLY A 67 14.94 -11.01 27.44
CA GLY A 67 14.21 -11.63 28.53
C GLY A 67 14.77 -13.01 28.90
N SER A 68 15.10 -13.80 27.88
CA SER A 68 15.70 -15.14 28.10
C SER A 68 17.05 -15.08 28.79
N ARG A 69 17.95 -14.19 28.36
CA ARG A 69 19.26 -13.99 29.01
C ARG A 69 19.12 -13.47 30.43
N PHE A 70 18.24 -12.52 30.65
CA PHE A 70 17.98 -11.95 31.96
C PHE A 70 17.47 -13.01 32.95
N LEU A 71 16.42 -13.76 32.58
CA LEU A 71 15.90 -14.84 33.41
C LEU A 71 16.94 -15.93 33.71
N LYS A 72 17.70 -16.40 32.70
CA LYS A 72 18.75 -17.40 32.91
C LYS A 72 19.80 -16.91 33.89
N SER A 73 20.20 -15.64 33.83
CA SER A 73 21.16 -15.03 34.76
C SER A 73 20.62 -15.02 36.18
N ILE A 74 19.33 -14.69 36.38
CA ILE A 74 18.64 -14.73 37.64
C ILE A 74 18.61 -16.15 38.20
N PHE A 75 18.09 -17.12 37.46
CA PHE A 75 18.02 -18.51 37.90
C PHE A 75 19.40 -19.08 38.26
N ASN A 76 20.41 -18.78 37.47
CA ASN A 76 21.80 -19.19 37.75
C ASN A 76 22.34 -18.57 39.07
N THR A 77 21.82 -17.42 39.51
CA THR A 77 22.16 -16.81 40.80
C THR A 77 21.35 -17.42 41.94
N LEU A 78 20.07 -17.69 41.73
CA LEU A 78 19.20 -18.24 42.73
C LEU A 78 19.52 -19.71 43.08
N THR A 79 19.91 -20.50 42.06
CA THR A 79 20.24 -21.94 42.25
C THR A 79 21.68 -22.21 42.68
N ASN A 80 22.59 -21.24 42.53
CA ASN A 80 23.99 -21.40 42.89
C ASN A 80 24.28 -20.88 44.28
N ASP A 81 24.70 -21.79 45.16
CA ASP A 81 25.02 -21.48 46.56
C ASP A 81 26.29 -20.62 46.72
N SER A 82 27.22 -20.73 45.75
CA SER A 82 28.48 -19.97 45.78
C SER A 82 28.34 -18.50 45.37
N LYS A 83 27.20 -18.09 44.80
CA LYS A 83 26.94 -16.70 44.43
C LYS A 83 26.25 -15.96 45.55
N GLU A 84 26.89 -14.89 46.05
CA GLU A 84 26.38 -14.10 47.17
C GLU A 84 25.27 -13.13 46.73
N GLU A 85 25.50 -12.30 45.75
CA GLU A 85 24.54 -11.28 45.24
C GLU A 85 24.63 -11.11 43.72
N MET A 86 23.52 -10.67 43.10
CA MET A 86 23.45 -10.19 41.73
C MET A 86 22.96 -8.74 41.74
N GLU A 87 23.75 -7.85 41.16
CA GLU A 87 23.38 -6.45 41.01
C GLU A 87 22.60 -6.25 39.71
N LEU A 88 21.38 -5.68 39.88
CA LEU A 88 20.43 -5.44 38.75
C LEU A 88 20.48 -3.98 38.28
N GLU A 89 21.60 -3.29 38.48
CA GLU A 89 21.82 -1.91 38.14
C GLU A 89 20.87 -0.93 38.89
N PHE A 90 20.73 0.31 38.35
CA PHE A 90 19.93 1.36 38.93
C PHE A 90 18.49 1.32 38.41
N ILE A 91 17.55 1.64 39.29
CA ILE A 91 16.16 1.94 38.99
C ILE A 91 15.94 3.42 39.27
N TYR A 92 15.52 4.14 38.25
CA TYR A 92 15.27 5.58 38.31
C TYR A 92 13.77 5.83 38.40
N GLY A 93 13.33 6.74 39.27
CA GLY A 93 11.92 7.06 39.40
C GLY A 93 11.69 8.25 40.31
N SER A 94 10.44 8.71 40.33
CA SER A 94 9.97 9.73 41.26
C SER A 94 9.13 9.08 42.34
N VAL A 95 9.08 9.67 43.51
CA VAL A 95 8.13 9.32 44.56
C VAL A 95 7.09 10.43 44.63
N ASP A 96 5.84 10.09 44.31
CA ASP A 96 4.71 10.98 44.44
C ASP A 96 4.09 10.82 45.81
N GLN A 97 3.89 11.93 46.50
CA GLN A 97 3.14 11.94 47.77
C GLN A 97 1.67 12.22 47.40
N ARG A 98 0.81 11.23 47.70
CA ARG A 98 -0.64 11.33 47.52
C ARG A 98 -1.34 11.26 48.88
N GLY A 99 -2.63 11.48 48.89
CA GLY A 99 -3.39 11.47 50.15
C GLY A 99 -3.37 12.80 50.90
N THR A 100 -3.63 12.76 52.22
CA THR A 100 -3.68 13.95 53.07
C THR A 100 -2.38 14.10 53.86
N THR A 101 -2.08 15.31 54.32
CA THR A 101 -0.90 15.61 55.13
C THR A 101 -0.82 14.75 56.42
N LYS A 102 -1.96 14.24 56.89
CA LYS A 102 -2.02 13.37 58.09
C LYS A 102 -1.85 11.87 57.75
N ASN A 103 -2.15 11.48 56.50
CA ASN A 103 -2.00 10.12 55.96
C ASN A 103 -1.42 10.21 54.52
N PRO A 104 -0.11 10.41 54.40
CA PRO A 104 0.55 10.44 53.14
C PRO A 104 0.65 9.01 52.57
N GLU A 105 0.35 8.85 51.30
CA GLU A 105 0.61 7.65 50.48
C GLU A 105 1.81 7.93 49.56
N TYR A 106 2.88 7.16 49.71
CA TYR A 106 4.09 7.32 48.93
C TYR A 106 4.08 6.34 47.74
N VAL A 107 3.90 6.88 46.52
CA VAL A 107 3.82 6.10 45.29
C VAL A 107 5.11 6.28 44.51
N PHE A 108 5.85 5.18 44.30
CA PHE A 108 7.02 5.19 43.44
C PHE A 108 6.62 5.01 41.99
N VAL A 109 6.99 5.96 41.16
CA VAL A 109 6.75 5.97 39.72
C VAL A 109 8.08 5.77 39.01
N PRO A 110 8.40 4.54 38.54
CA PRO A 110 9.66 4.27 37.87
C PRO A 110 9.68 4.89 36.48
N LEU A 111 10.76 5.58 36.14
CA LEU A 111 11.07 6.11 34.83
C LEU A 111 11.92 5.13 34.02
N ASP A 112 12.93 4.52 34.64
CA ASP A 112 13.68 3.41 34.09
C ASP A 112 13.73 2.24 35.08
N GLY A 113 13.95 1.04 34.51
CA GLY A 113 13.89 -0.23 35.24
C GLY A 113 12.50 -0.86 35.35
N GLN A 114 11.50 -0.29 34.73
CA GLN A 114 10.11 -0.80 34.71
C GLN A 114 10.03 -2.27 34.30
N GLN A 115 10.74 -2.63 33.23
CA GLN A 115 10.81 -4.01 32.73
C GLN A 115 11.38 -4.98 33.73
N ARG A 116 12.44 -4.56 34.44
CA ARG A 116 13.07 -5.34 35.49
C ARG A 116 12.15 -5.50 36.71
N LEU A 117 11.50 -4.42 37.13
CA LEU A 117 10.53 -4.47 38.24
C LEU A 117 9.35 -5.40 37.88
N THR A 118 8.83 -5.34 36.69
CA THR A 118 7.75 -6.25 36.23
C THR A 118 8.22 -7.70 36.25
N THR A 119 9.41 -7.98 35.74
CA THR A 119 9.96 -9.35 35.76
C THR A 119 10.19 -9.86 37.17
N LEU A 120 10.73 -9.03 38.08
CA LEU A 120 10.89 -9.37 39.50
C LEU A 120 9.55 -9.63 40.17
N PHE A 121 8.56 -8.78 39.92
CA PHE A 121 7.19 -8.95 40.42
C PHE A 121 6.61 -10.32 40.01
N LEU A 122 6.70 -10.68 38.73
CA LEU A 122 6.18 -11.95 38.24
C LEU A 122 6.96 -13.15 38.78
N LEU A 123 8.27 -13.00 38.93
CA LEU A 123 9.11 -14.06 39.55
C LEU A 123 8.79 -14.27 41.02
N TYR A 124 8.67 -13.17 41.82
CA TYR A 124 8.25 -13.26 43.21
C TYR A 124 6.85 -13.88 43.31
N TRP A 125 5.93 -13.48 42.49
CA TRP A 125 4.59 -14.06 42.47
C TRP A 125 4.66 -15.57 42.19
N TYR A 126 5.41 -15.97 41.14
CA TYR A 126 5.54 -17.39 40.79
C TYR A 126 6.14 -18.23 41.94
N LEU A 127 7.25 -17.78 42.52
CA LEU A 127 7.92 -18.51 43.60
C LEU A 127 7.04 -18.58 44.83
N GLY A 128 6.35 -17.49 45.19
CA GLY A 128 5.41 -17.51 46.30
C GLY A 128 4.23 -18.46 46.13
N MET A 129 3.71 -18.52 44.92
CA MET A 129 2.65 -19.46 44.55
C MET A 129 3.10 -20.92 44.49
N ARG A 130 4.40 -21.15 44.28
CA ARG A 130 4.98 -22.49 44.14
C ARG A 130 5.48 -23.06 45.46
N GLU A 131 6.07 -22.23 46.31
CA GLU A 131 6.82 -22.65 47.51
C GLU A 131 6.09 -22.40 48.80
N LEU A 132 5.10 -21.49 48.87
CA LEU A 132 4.29 -21.25 50.05
C LEU A 132 3.06 -22.15 50.06
N ASP A 133 2.70 -22.67 51.22
CA ASP A 133 1.57 -23.54 51.38
C ASP A 133 0.24 -22.89 50.95
N VAL A 134 -0.59 -23.70 50.35
CA VAL A 134 -1.94 -23.33 49.93
C VAL A 134 -2.77 -22.87 51.12
N GLU A 135 -3.50 -21.75 50.97
CA GLU A 135 -4.32 -21.16 52.05
C GLU A 135 -3.55 -20.68 53.31
N SER A 136 -2.20 -20.64 53.26
CA SER A 136 -1.39 -20.17 54.41
C SER A 136 -1.44 -18.67 54.58
N GLU A 137 -1.23 -18.20 55.85
CA GLU A 137 -1.09 -16.78 56.14
C GLU A 137 0.17 -16.19 55.47
N ALA A 138 1.24 -16.99 55.36
CA ALA A 138 2.45 -16.58 54.64
C ALA A 138 2.18 -16.26 53.16
N ARG A 139 1.33 -17.05 52.50
CA ARG A 139 0.88 -16.77 51.12
C ARG A 139 0.01 -15.51 51.08
N ARG A 140 -0.87 -15.29 52.04
CA ARG A 140 -1.70 -14.09 52.14
C ARG A 140 -0.85 -12.83 52.28
N GLU A 141 0.10 -12.83 53.18
CA GLU A 141 1.02 -11.71 53.40
C GLU A 141 1.86 -11.44 52.14
N HIS A 142 2.34 -12.50 51.49
CA HIS A 142 3.14 -12.40 50.29
C HIS A 142 2.35 -11.75 49.12
N LEU A 143 1.13 -12.21 48.87
CA LEU A 143 0.27 -11.64 47.80
C LEU A 143 -0.16 -10.20 48.15
N THR A 144 -0.44 -9.90 49.41
CA THR A 144 -0.74 -8.54 49.86
C THR A 144 0.43 -7.59 49.63
N LEU A 145 1.66 -8.04 49.86
CA LEU A 145 2.86 -7.25 49.60
C LEU A 145 3.01 -6.99 48.09
N LEU A 146 2.83 -8.02 47.26
CA LEU A 146 2.92 -7.88 45.81
C LEU A 146 1.80 -7.02 45.22
N GLY A 147 0.64 -6.96 45.87
CA GLY A 147 -0.46 -6.07 45.50
C GLY A 147 -0.12 -4.59 45.53
N LYS A 148 1.02 -4.20 46.14
CA LYS A 148 1.57 -2.84 46.02
C LYS A 148 2.10 -2.51 44.63
N PHE A 149 2.27 -3.48 43.72
CA PHE A 149 2.72 -3.27 42.35
C PHE A 149 1.52 -3.14 41.40
N THR A 150 1.48 -2.10 40.56
CA THR A 150 0.37 -1.86 39.67
C THR A 150 0.77 -1.08 38.41
N TYR A 151 -0.15 -1.02 37.47
CA TYR A 151 -0.05 -0.21 36.25
C TYR A 151 -1.06 0.94 36.30
N LEU A 152 -0.66 2.15 35.88
CA LEU A 152 -1.55 3.33 35.91
C LEU A 152 -2.57 3.33 34.76
N THR A 153 -2.16 3.02 33.56
CA THR A 153 -2.87 3.37 32.33
C THR A 153 -3.76 2.29 31.76
N ARG A 154 -3.30 1.06 31.72
CA ARG A 154 -4.07 -0.02 31.11
C ARG A 154 -4.94 -0.70 32.15
N LEU A 155 -6.24 -0.49 32.00
CA LEU A 155 -7.20 -1.10 32.94
C LEU A 155 -7.06 -2.62 32.98
N SER A 156 -6.83 -3.27 31.83
CA SER A 156 -6.58 -4.72 31.73
C SER A 156 -5.35 -5.17 32.50
N SER A 157 -4.21 -4.52 32.30
CA SER A 157 -2.96 -4.82 33.03
C SER A 157 -3.09 -4.56 34.51
N ARG A 158 -3.77 -3.46 34.90
CA ARG A 158 -4.04 -3.13 36.32
C ARG A 158 -4.89 -4.20 36.97
N ILE A 159 -6.04 -4.54 36.38
CA ILE A 159 -6.95 -5.53 36.97
C ILE A 159 -6.29 -6.92 36.99
N PHE A 160 -5.51 -7.26 35.96
CA PHE A 160 -4.76 -8.49 35.93
C PHE A 160 -3.77 -8.58 37.10
N CYS A 161 -2.92 -7.57 37.32
CA CYS A 161 -1.98 -7.53 38.48
C CYS A 161 -2.71 -7.60 39.81
N GLN A 162 -3.81 -6.86 39.96
CA GLN A 162 -4.63 -6.92 41.16
C GLN A 162 -5.25 -8.30 41.38
N SER A 163 -5.73 -8.95 40.32
CA SER A 163 -6.38 -10.26 40.41
C SER A 163 -5.42 -11.38 40.77
N ILE A 164 -4.19 -11.38 40.20
CA ILE A 164 -3.17 -12.39 40.58
C ILE A 164 -2.59 -12.16 42.00
N CYS A 165 -2.75 -10.97 42.59
CA CYS A 165 -2.36 -10.68 43.94
C CYS A 165 -3.53 -10.76 44.94
N ASP A 166 -4.74 -11.02 44.50
CA ASP A 166 -5.91 -11.17 45.34
C ASP A 166 -5.90 -12.57 46.00
N PHE A 167 -5.71 -12.60 47.31
CA PHE A 167 -5.62 -13.87 48.06
C PHE A 167 -6.86 -14.74 47.85
N GLU A 168 -8.06 -14.18 47.88
CA GLU A 168 -9.30 -14.99 47.76
C GLU A 168 -9.43 -15.63 46.38
N LYS A 169 -8.90 -14.98 45.34
CA LYS A 169 -8.84 -15.55 43.99
C LYS A 169 -7.73 -16.58 43.81
N MET A 170 -6.64 -16.46 44.57
CA MET A 170 -5.43 -17.28 44.40
C MET A 170 -5.20 -18.32 45.52
N ARG A 171 -5.96 -18.29 46.59
CA ARG A 171 -5.70 -19.09 47.81
C ARG A 171 -5.62 -20.58 47.53
N SER A 172 -6.46 -21.11 46.65
CA SER A 172 -6.54 -22.55 46.33
C SER A 172 -5.76 -22.91 45.05
N MET A 173 -5.13 -21.95 44.40
CA MET A 173 -4.40 -22.21 43.17
C MET A 173 -3.08 -22.93 43.43
N THR A 174 -2.81 -23.99 42.69
CA THR A 174 -1.56 -24.75 42.70
C THR A 174 -0.94 -24.71 41.32
N LEU A 175 0.32 -24.32 41.19
CA LEU A 175 1.03 -24.24 39.92
C LEU A 175 1.65 -25.61 39.53
N HIS A 176 0.82 -26.51 39.01
CA HIS A 176 1.22 -27.86 38.56
C HIS A 176 1.33 -27.98 37.03
N MET A 177 0.98 -26.95 36.30
CA MET A 177 1.11 -26.82 34.84
C MET A 177 1.46 -25.37 34.50
N TYR A 178 1.49 -25.06 33.21
CA TYR A 178 1.83 -23.71 32.76
C TYR A 178 0.92 -22.64 33.37
N PRO A 179 1.48 -21.60 33.99
CA PRO A 179 0.68 -20.53 34.62
C PRO A 179 -0.31 -19.86 33.69
N GLU A 180 0.01 -19.72 32.42
CA GLU A 180 -0.91 -19.14 31.39
C GLU A 180 -2.20 -19.94 31.34
N ASP A 181 -2.11 -21.26 31.26
CA ASP A 181 -3.30 -22.14 31.14
C ASP A 181 -4.16 -22.03 32.42
N LEU A 182 -3.54 -22.10 33.60
CA LEU A 182 -4.24 -21.98 34.88
C LEU A 182 -4.92 -20.61 35.04
N LEU A 183 -4.21 -19.52 34.74
CA LEU A 183 -4.71 -18.16 34.94
C LEU A 183 -5.82 -17.82 33.91
N THR A 184 -5.72 -18.30 32.67
CA THR A 184 -6.74 -18.03 31.65
C THR A 184 -8.04 -18.82 31.87
N ASP A 185 -7.97 -19.90 32.64
CA ASP A 185 -9.15 -20.69 33.04
C ASP A 185 -9.84 -20.14 34.30
N CYS A 186 -9.27 -19.15 34.97
CA CYS A 186 -9.87 -18.52 36.14
C CYS A 186 -11.16 -17.76 35.78
N PRO A 187 -12.22 -17.82 36.62
CA PRO A 187 -13.48 -17.13 36.39
C PRO A 187 -13.39 -15.61 36.29
N TRP A 188 -12.34 -15.01 36.82
CA TRP A 188 -12.10 -13.56 36.78
C TRP A 188 -11.32 -13.13 35.53
N TYR A 189 -10.79 -14.09 34.73
CA TYR A 189 -10.00 -13.79 33.54
C TYR A 189 -10.93 -13.57 32.33
N TYR A 190 -10.88 -12.39 31.74
CA TYR A 190 -11.64 -12.06 30.55
C TYR A 190 -10.80 -12.29 29.29
N LYS A 191 -11.38 -12.85 28.24
CA LYS A 191 -10.69 -13.12 26.97
C LYS A 191 -10.07 -11.86 26.35
N GLU A 192 -10.65 -10.70 26.60
CA GLU A 192 -10.14 -9.40 26.17
C GLU A 192 -8.76 -9.07 26.74
N TYR A 193 -8.40 -9.64 27.89
CA TYR A 193 -7.05 -9.42 28.47
C TYR A 193 -5.94 -9.97 27.58
N ARG A 194 -6.21 -10.98 26.73
CA ARG A 194 -5.24 -11.47 25.74
C ARG A 194 -4.92 -10.44 24.65
N LYS A 195 -5.80 -9.45 24.44
CA LYS A 195 -5.56 -8.35 23.50
C LYS A 195 -4.61 -7.29 24.06
N ASP A 196 -4.41 -7.26 25.39
CA ASP A 196 -3.43 -6.40 26.02
C ASP A 196 -2.02 -7.02 25.86
N PRO A 197 -1.10 -6.37 25.09
CA PRO A 197 0.23 -6.91 24.86
C PRO A 197 1.04 -7.05 26.15
N THR A 198 0.78 -6.23 27.17
CA THR A 198 1.43 -6.34 28.48
C THR A 198 0.96 -7.57 29.23
N VAL A 199 -0.35 -7.84 29.27
CA VAL A 199 -0.88 -9.06 29.91
C VAL A 199 -0.40 -10.30 29.18
N SER A 200 -0.44 -10.30 27.85
CA SER A 200 0.08 -11.42 27.03
C SER A 200 1.56 -11.69 27.29
N ALA A 201 2.36 -10.62 27.40
CA ALA A 201 3.79 -10.75 27.73
C ALA A 201 4.03 -11.23 29.17
N MET A 202 3.20 -10.81 30.15
CA MET A 202 3.27 -11.30 31.52
C MET A 202 2.99 -12.81 31.62
N LEU A 203 1.96 -13.29 30.93
CA LEU A 203 1.61 -14.71 30.86
C LEU A 203 2.75 -15.52 30.21
N SER A 204 3.29 -15.04 29.09
CA SER A 204 4.43 -15.67 28.43
C SER A 204 5.67 -15.72 29.33
N MET A 205 5.93 -14.64 30.08
CA MET A 205 7.02 -14.59 31.06
C MET A 205 6.82 -15.62 32.19
N LEU A 206 5.62 -15.73 32.73
CA LEU A 206 5.30 -16.71 33.76
C LEU A 206 5.51 -18.15 33.28
N ASN A 207 5.14 -18.44 32.04
CA ASN A 207 5.41 -19.76 31.44
C ASN A 207 6.92 -20.05 31.30
N HIS A 208 7.71 -19.03 30.98
CA HIS A 208 9.16 -19.19 30.88
C HIS A 208 9.81 -19.33 32.26
N ILE A 209 9.32 -18.61 33.25
CA ILE A 209 9.73 -18.77 34.65
C ILE A 209 9.44 -20.22 35.09
N HIS A 210 8.25 -20.74 34.79
CA HIS A 210 7.88 -22.13 35.09
C HIS A 210 8.84 -23.14 34.41
N LYS A 211 9.12 -22.97 33.11
CA LYS A 211 10.08 -23.83 32.40
C LYS A 211 11.48 -23.82 33.04
N LEU A 212 11.94 -22.66 33.47
CA LEU A 212 13.24 -22.55 34.11
C LEU A 212 13.23 -23.09 35.54
N TYR A 213 12.16 -22.90 36.28
CA TYR A 213 11.99 -23.48 37.60
C TYR A 213 12.05 -25.01 37.55
N GLU A 214 11.21 -25.64 36.71
CA GLU A 214 11.20 -27.10 36.52
C GLU A 214 12.54 -27.64 36.01
N ARG A 215 13.34 -26.84 35.31
CA ARG A 215 14.64 -27.26 34.76
C ARG A 215 15.79 -27.13 35.74
N TYR A 216 15.79 -26.12 36.61
CA TYR A 216 16.94 -25.76 37.40
C TYR A 216 16.71 -25.92 38.93
N HIS A 217 15.46 -26.07 39.37
CA HIS A 217 15.14 -26.28 40.77
C HIS A 217 15.51 -27.71 41.18
N GLU A 218 16.24 -27.84 42.28
CA GLU A 218 16.57 -29.12 42.89
C GLU A 218 15.61 -29.38 44.09
N GLU A 219 15.27 -30.65 44.29
CA GLU A 219 14.34 -31.06 45.35
C GLU A 219 14.89 -30.64 46.75
N GLY A 220 14.08 -29.92 47.49
CA GLY A 220 14.46 -29.36 48.82
C GLY A 220 15.13 -27.97 48.78
N GLN A 221 15.31 -27.39 47.59
CA GLN A 221 15.87 -26.05 47.44
C GLN A 221 14.75 -24.98 47.39
N GLU A 222 14.65 -24.12 48.40
CA GLU A 222 13.74 -22.97 48.41
C GLU A 222 14.39 -21.78 47.67
N LEU A 223 13.77 -21.29 46.59
CA LEU A 223 14.26 -20.15 45.81
C LEU A 223 13.65 -18.82 46.26
N LEU A 224 12.47 -18.82 46.83
CA LEU A 224 11.80 -17.59 47.31
C LEU A 224 12.63 -16.80 48.31
N PRO A 225 13.23 -17.40 49.38
CA PRO A 225 14.11 -16.67 50.27
C PRO A 225 15.38 -16.15 49.57
N ARG A 226 15.85 -16.86 48.54
CA ARG A 226 17.05 -16.49 47.80
C ARG A 226 16.85 -15.30 46.86
N MET A 227 15.61 -14.85 46.63
CA MET A 227 15.32 -13.60 45.93
C MET A 227 15.98 -12.38 46.58
N GLU A 228 16.33 -12.45 47.84
CA GLU A 228 17.11 -11.43 48.54
C GLU A 228 18.54 -11.25 47.98
N LYS A 229 19.05 -12.22 47.20
CA LYS A 229 20.32 -12.09 46.46
C LYS A 229 20.24 -11.11 45.28
N LEU A 230 19.03 -10.81 44.79
CA LEU A 230 18.82 -9.90 43.65
C LEU A 230 18.69 -8.47 44.18
N LYS A 231 19.71 -7.66 44.00
CA LYS A 231 19.79 -6.30 44.54
C LYS A 231 19.86 -5.25 43.45
N PHE A 232 19.17 -4.12 43.65
CA PHE A 232 19.22 -2.96 42.77
C PHE A 232 19.36 -1.67 43.60
N TYR A 233 19.79 -0.60 42.95
CA TYR A 233 19.88 0.71 43.56
C TYR A 233 18.68 1.55 43.13
N ILE A 234 18.07 2.29 44.07
CA ILE A 234 17.02 3.25 43.78
C ILE A 234 17.62 4.64 43.65
N PHE A 235 17.29 5.32 42.57
CA PHE A 235 17.69 6.69 42.33
C PHE A 235 16.43 7.59 42.21
N PRO A 236 16.04 8.29 43.27
CA PRO A 236 14.86 9.15 43.24
C PRO A 236 15.15 10.47 42.53
N LEU A 237 14.39 10.77 41.50
CA LEU A 237 14.58 11.94 40.65
C LEU A 237 14.00 13.24 41.20
N ASN A 238 13.06 13.16 42.16
CA ASN A 238 12.43 14.31 42.83
C ASN A 238 13.44 15.32 43.36
N LYS A 239 14.62 14.85 43.76
CA LYS A 239 15.70 15.67 44.32
C LYS A 239 16.34 16.62 43.30
N TYR A 240 16.27 16.30 42.01
CA TYR A 240 17.08 17.00 40.99
C TYR A 240 16.24 17.91 40.09
N ARG A 241 14.91 18.03 40.32
CA ARG A 241 14.00 18.73 39.41
C ARG A 241 14.23 18.36 37.94
N LEU A 242 14.67 17.11 37.70
CA LEU A 242 15.00 16.62 36.39
C LEU A 242 13.68 16.29 35.65
N THR A 243 13.41 17.03 34.63
CA THR A 243 12.21 17.01 33.82
C THR A 243 12.16 15.78 32.92
N GLU A 244 11.03 15.60 32.22
CA GLU A 244 10.79 14.63 31.17
C GLU A 244 11.92 14.55 30.10
N ASP A 245 12.68 15.66 29.93
CA ASP A 245 13.84 15.71 29.02
C ASP A 245 14.97 14.72 29.38
N LEU A 246 15.18 14.45 30.65
CA LEU A 246 16.16 13.44 31.08
C LEU A 246 15.67 12.03 30.76
N TYR A 247 14.36 11.78 30.89
CA TYR A 247 13.75 10.51 30.52
C TYR A 247 13.98 10.19 29.04
N ILE A 248 13.78 11.16 28.15
CA ILE A 248 14.01 11.02 26.70
C ILE A 248 15.49 10.70 26.43
N LYS A 249 16.41 11.43 27.06
CA LYS A 249 17.86 11.25 26.89
C LYS A 249 18.42 9.95 27.48
N MET A 250 17.84 9.46 28.57
CA MET A 250 18.27 8.22 29.23
C MET A 250 17.70 6.97 28.54
N ASN A 251 16.46 7.03 28.06
CA ASN A 251 15.85 5.93 27.31
C ASN A 251 16.45 5.75 25.89
N ALA A 252 17.12 6.76 25.35
CA ALA A 252 17.88 6.63 24.10
C ALA A 252 19.00 5.57 24.16
N ARG A 253 19.35 5.08 25.34
CA ARG A 253 20.35 4.01 25.54
C ARG A 253 19.76 2.60 25.66
N GLY A 254 18.43 2.48 25.74
CA GLY A 254 17.71 1.19 25.75
C GLY A 254 17.22 0.76 24.35
N LYS A 255 16.19 -0.10 24.28
CA LYS A 255 15.50 -0.39 23.01
C LYS A 255 15.08 0.94 22.39
N GLN A 256 15.52 1.21 21.15
CA GLN A 256 15.19 2.46 20.47
C GLN A 256 13.66 2.67 20.48
N LEU A 257 13.24 3.88 20.83
CA LEU A 257 11.87 4.30 20.65
C LEU A 257 11.46 4.10 19.19
N SER A 258 10.21 3.78 18.95
CA SER A 258 9.69 3.73 17.57
C SER A 258 9.81 5.11 16.91
N ASN A 259 9.72 5.13 15.58
CA ASN A 259 9.69 6.40 14.85
C ASN A 259 8.56 7.30 15.35
N TYR A 260 7.40 6.71 15.63
CA TYR A 260 6.24 7.43 16.15
C TYR A 260 6.44 7.96 17.56
N GLU A 261 6.98 7.16 18.46
CA GLU A 261 7.24 7.58 19.84
C GLU A 261 8.19 8.80 19.90
N ASN A 262 9.23 8.79 19.06
CA ASN A 262 10.15 9.94 18.92
C ASN A 262 9.43 11.15 18.33
N PHE A 263 8.74 10.97 17.20
CA PHE A 263 7.97 12.03 16.56
C PHE A 263 6.93 12.64 17.52
N LYS A 264 6.17 11.80 18.23
CA LYS A 264 5.17 12.27 19.21
C LYS A 264 5.80 13.12 20.30
N ALA A 265 6.95 12.69 20.83
CA ALA A 265 7.66 13.45 21.86
C ALA A 265 8.08 14.82 21.35
N ASP A 266 8.64 14.88 20.13
CA ASP A 266 9.06 16.14 19.50
C ASP A 266 7.86 17.03 19.18
N LEU A 267 6.76 16.47 18.66
CA LEU A 267 5.52 17.20 18.39
C LEU A 267 4.94 17.85 19.65
N ILE A 268 4.81 17.08 20.73
CA ILE A 268 4.25 17.60 22.00
C ILE A 268 5.19 18.66 22.60
N ASN A 269 6.50 18.46 22.53
CA ASN A 269 7.46 19.46 22.98
C ASN A 269 7.38 20.74 22.13
N TRP A 270 7.25 20.62 20.81
CA TRP A 270 7.04 21.77 19.92
C TRP A 270 5.74 22.53 20.27
N MET A 271 4.61 21.84 20.45
CA MET A 271 3.35 22.47 20.88
C MET A 271 3.50 23.23 22.20
N LYS A 272 4.20 22.63 23.18
CA LYS A 272 4.47 23.23 24.50
C LYS A 272 5.31 24.50 24.40
N THR A 273 6.30 24.54 23.51
CA THR A 273 7.29 25.62 23.36
C THR A 273 6.92 26.62 22.25
N SER A 274 5.95 26.30 21.40
CA SER A 274 5.50 27.14 20.29
C SER A 274 5.17 28.56 20.75
N ALA A 275 5.42 29.54 19.87
CA ALA A 275 5.00 30.91 20.07
C ALA A 275 3.48 31.08 20.09
N ASP A 276 2.75 30.16 19.49
CA ASP A 276 1.29 30.19 19.47
C ASP A 276 0.72 29.82 20.85
N VAL A 277 0.09 30.81 21.47
CA VAL A 277 -0.45 30.69 22.82
C VAL A 277 -1.63 29.71 22.92
N ARG A 278 -2.33 29.48 21.82
CA ARG A 278 -3.50 28.57 21.75
C ARG A 278 -3.15 27.15 22.21
N PHE A 279 -1.94 26.69 22.00
CA PHE A 279 -1.50 25.38 22.51
C PHE A 279 -1.43 25.27 24.05
N ARG A 280 -1.34 26.40 24.73
CA ARG A 280 -1.28 26.47 26.20
C ARG A 280 -2.60 26.89 26.84
N GLU A 281 -3.61 27.22 26.03
CA GLU A 281 -4.94 27.52 26.54
C GLU A 281 -5.52 26.32 27.29
N SER A 282 -6.30 26.63 28.32
CA SER A 282 -6.95 25.63 29.16
C SER A 282 -8.20 25.08 28.48
N VAL A 283 -8.20 23.79 28.23
CA VAL A 283 -9.33 23.06 27.64
C VAL A 283 -9.85 22.01 28.62
N GLU A 284 -11.15 21.73 28.57
CA GLU A 284 -11.74 20.65 29.34
C GLU A 284 -11.54 19.31 28.62
N TYR A 285 -10.92 18.34 29.30
CA TYR A 285 -10.78 16.98 28.78
C TYR A 285 -11.08 15.97 29.88
N ARG A 286 -12.06 15.11 29.67
CA ARG A 286 -12.54 14.09 30.65
C ARG A 286 -12.87 14.71 32.01
N GLY A 287 -13.51 15.89 32.05
CA GLY A 287 -13.90 16.58 33.27
C GLY A 287 -12.74 17.24 34.03
N ARG A 288 -11.58 17.41 33.41
CA ARG A 288 -10.42 18.11 33.99
C ARG A 288 -9.97 19.22 33.04
N MET A 289 -9.64 20.36 33.64
CA MET A 289 -9.03 21.48 32.92
C MET A 289 -7.53 21.20 32.78
N MET A 290 -7.02 21.25 31.54
CA MET A 290 -5.60 21.09 31.24
C MET A 290 -5.23 21.90 29.98
N SER A 291 -3.93 22.10 29.74
CA SER A 291 -3.52 22.79 28.52
C SER A 291 -3.84 21.96 27.28
N TYR A 292 -4.13 22.65 26.16
CA TYR A 292 -4.48 21.99 24.88
C TYR A 292 -3.45 20.93 24.47
N TYR A 293 -2.13 21.23 24.52
CA TYR A 293 -1.10 20.24 24.17
C TYR A 293 -1.12 18.99 25.03
N MET A 294 -1.51 19.10 26.32
CA MET A 294 -1.65 17.95 27.20
C MET A 294 -2.88 17.12 26.86
N ALA A 295 -4.00 17.77 26.55
CA ALA A 295 -5.20 17.08 26.09
C ALA A 295 -4.94 16.34 24.77
N PHE A 296 -4.26 16.98 23.83
CA PHE A 296 -3.85 16.38 22.57
C PHE A 296 -2.94 15.16 22.76
N ALA A 297 -1.94 15.28 23.66
CA ALA A 297 -1.06 14.16 24.01
C ALA A 297 -1.85 12.97 24.58
N GLN A 298 -2.82 13.25 25.47
CA GLN A 298 -3.64 12.20 26.05
C GLN A 298 -4.57 11.54 25.03
N LYS A 299 -5.08 12.29 24.06
CA LYS A 299 -5.88 11.74 22.95
C LYS A 299 -5.03 10.81 22.07
N LEU A 300 -3.79 11.19 21.76
CA LEU A 300 -2.84 10.33 21.04
C LEU A 300 -2.56 9.01 21.77
N ASP A 301 -2.46 9.05 23.10
CA ASP A 301 -2.14 7.86 23.90
C ASP A 301 -3.35 6.95 24.18
N ASN A 302 -4.56 7.47 24.04
CA ASN A 302 -5.78 6.76 24.39
C ASN A 302 -6.74 6.64 23.20
N GLU A 303 -7.60 7.67 23.01
CA GLU A 303 -8.74 7.59 22.11
C GLU A 303 -8.36 7.32 20.65
N TRP A 304 -7.30 7.97 20.18
CA TRP A 304 -6.88 7.82 18.80
C TRP A 304 -6.06 6.56 18.57
N THR A 305 -5.33 6.10 19.59
CA THR A 305 -4.68 4.78 19.54
C THR A 305 -5.70 3.67 19.35
N ASP A 306 -6.88 3.77 19.97
CA ASP A 306 -7.94 2.77 19.83
C ASP A 306 -8.41 2.64 18.37
N ILE A 307 -8.44 3.74 17.58
CA ILE A 307 -8.80 3.74 16.18
C ILE A 307 -7.83 2.85 15.38
N PHE A 308 -6.52 3.14 15.49
CA PHE A 308 -5.48 2.39 14.77
C PHE A 308 -5.36 0.94 15.27
N TRP A 309 -5.60 0.73 16.55
CA TRP A 309 -5.62 -0.60 17.16
C TRP A 309 -6.76 -1.47 16.62
N GLN A 310 -7.98 -0.91 16.49
CA GLN A 310 -9.10 -1.60 15.86
C GLN A 310 -8.80 -1.96 14.40
N CYS A 311 -8.23 -1.03 13.66
CA CYS A 311 -7.81 -1.26 12.28
C CYS A 311 -6.76 -2.37 12.16
N ALA A 312 -5.78 -2.42 13.06
CA ALA A 312 -4.75 -3.47 13.09
C ALA A 312 -5.33 -4.86 13.36
N HIS A 313 -6.42 -4.95 14.15
CA HIS A 313 -7.09 -6.21 14.47
C HIS A 313 -8.07 -6.68 13.39
N SER A 314 -8.62 -5.78 12.57
CA SER A 314 -9.57 -6.15 11.52
C SER A 314 -8.91 -6.91 10.37
N VAL A 315 -7.59 -6.86 10.26
CA VAL A 315 -6.79 -7.52 9.23
C VAL A 315 -6.37 -8.91 9.69
N GLN A 316 -7.29 -9.87 9.62
CA GLN A 316 -7.15 -11.32 9.87
C GLN A 316 -6.78 -11.77 11.29
N PRO A 317 -7.65 -12.57 11.95
CA PRO A 317 -7.40 -13.08 13.32
C PRO A 317 -6.33 -14.16 13.44
N ASP A 318 -5.88 -14.79 12.35
CA ASP A 318 -5.13 -16.05 12.39
C ASP A 318 -3.71 -16.03 11.85
N GLU A 319 -3.20 -14.91 11.34
CA GLU A 319 -1.80 -14.86 10.96
C GLU A 319 -0.90 -14.44 12.12
N GLN A 320 -0.09 -15.40 12.49
CA GLN A 320 1.09 -15.39 13.34
C GLN A 320 1.58 -14.00 13.77
N ARG A 321 1.27 -13.66 15.03
CA ARG A 321 1.94 -12.72 15.95
C ARG A 321 2.83 -11.65 15.31
N ARG A 322 2.18 -10.66 14.76
CA ARG A 322 2.78 -9.36 14.47
C ARG A 322 3.04 -8.63 15.80
N ASP A 323 4.08 -7.81 15.85
CA ASP A 323 4.24 -6.83 16.91
C ASP A 323 3.19 -5.71 16.69
N LEU A 324 1.94 -5.96 17.11
CA LEU A 324 0.81 -5.06 16.89
C LEU A 324 1.07 -3.64 17.39
N ALA A 325 1.80 -3.49 18.49
CA ALA A 325 2.13 -2.17 19.01
C ALA A 325 3.03 -1.40 18.03
N ARG A 326 4.02 -2.08 17.46
CA ARG A 326 4.86 -1.46 16.43
C ARG A 326 4.08 -1.16 15.15
N GLU A 327 3.17 -2.04 14.78
CA GLU A 327 2.32 -1.83 13.61
C GLU A 327 1.42 -0.60 13.79
N VAL A 328 0.84 -0.40 14.97
CA VAL A 328 0.06 0.79 15.32
C VAL A 328 0.93 2.06 15.26
N ASP A 329 2.16 2.01 15.76
CA ASP A 329 3.10 3.13 15.66
C ASP A 329 3.44 3.47 14.20
N ASP A 330 3.68 2.46 13.36
CA ASP A 330 3.94 2.64 11.93
C ASP A 330 2.71 3.21 11.21
N MET A 331 1.50 2.81 11.60
CA MET A 331 0.25 3.37 11.09
C MET A 331 0.07 4.85 11.44
N PHE A 332 0.36 5.24 12.67
CA PHE A 332 0.33 6.64 13.07
C PHE A 332 1.32 7.49 12.25
N MET A 333 2.56 7.03 12.11
CA MET A 333 3.54 7.75 11.29
C MET A 333 3.07 7.91 9.86
N THR A 334 2.53 6.85 9.26
CA THR A 334 1.99 6.88 7.92
C THR A 334 0.83 7.88 7.79
N PHE A 335 -0.07 7.92 8.76
CA PHE A 335 -1.16 8.90 8.80
C PHE A 335 -0.61 10.34 8.83
N PHE A 336 0.33 10.64 9.72
CA PHE A 336 0.95 11.97 9.79
C PHE A 336 1.70 12.34 8.52
N HIS A 337 2.42 11.40 7.91
CA HIS A 337 3.12 11.64 6.64
C HIS A 337 2.14 12.01 5.52
N ARG A 338 1.04 11.27 5.37
CA ARG A 338 0.01 11.55 4.36
C ARG A 338 -0.64 12.90 4.58
N PHE A 339 -0.97 13.21 5.83
CA PHE A 339 -1.54 14.50 6.18
C PHE A 339 -0.57 15.65 5.82
N PHE A 340 0.67 15.60 6.31
CA PHE A 340 1.64 16.66 6.08
C PHE A 340 2.04 16.80 4.60
N TYR A 341 2.06 15.70 3.87
CA TYR A 341 2.31 15.75 2.42
C TYR A 341 1.26 16.58 1.70
N ILE A 342 -0.01 16.34 1.98
CA ILE A 342 -1.14 17.04 1.39
C ILE A 342 -1.20 18.48 1.89
N ASP A 343 -1.13 18.70 3.19
CA ASP A 343 -1.20 20.03 3.79
C ASP A 343 -0.06 20.92 3.30
N ARG A 344 1.16 20.37 3.15
CA ARG A 344 2.29 21.09 2.56
C ARG A 344 2.01 21.53 1.12
N ILE A 345 1.48 20.66 0.29
CA ILE A 345 1.12 20.99 -1.10
C ILE A 345 0.08 22.14 -1.12
N LEU A 346 -0.88 22.12 -0.22
CA LEU A 346 -1.92 23.15 -0.12
C LEU A 346 -1.39 24.50 0.39
N THR A 347 -0.37 24.50 1.24
CA THR A 347 0.24 25.71 1.80
C THR A 347 1.25 26.37 0.87
N LEU A 348 1.81 25.64 -0.09
CA LEU A 348 2.74 26.20 -1.07
C LEU A 348 2.01 27.09 -2.06
N GLN A 349 2.49 28.33 -2.17
CA GLN A 349 1.97 29.28 -3.17
C GLN A 349 2.44 28.87 -4.57
N ASP A 350 1.50 28.74 -5.43
CA ASP A 350 1.47 28.58 -6.88
C ASP A 350 2.70 28.05 -7.65
N GLY A 351 2.44 27.04 -8.48
CA GLY A 351 3.29 26.57 -9.58
C GLY A 351 3.90 25.17 -9.39
N GLY A 352 3.67 24.29 -10.35
CA GLY A 352 4.21 22.92 -10.36
C GLY A 352 5.74 22.84 -10.19
N GLN A 353 6.50 23.89 -10.49
CA GLN A 353 7.94 23.98 -10.22
C GLN A 353 8.24 24.15 -8.72
N VAL A 354 7.43 24.88 -7.98
CA VAL A 354 7.65 25.09 -6.54
C VAL A 354 7.45 23.79 -5.78
N VAL A 355 6.40 23.04 -6.11
CA VAL A 355 6.11 21.74 -5.49
C VAL A 355 7.23 20.73 -5.78
N THR A 356 7.68 20.62 -7.02
CA THR A 356 8.71 19.67 -7.41
C THR A 356 10.09 20.00 -6.86
N SER A 357 10.33 21.24 -6.45
CA SER A 357 11.60 21.69 -5.85
C SER A 357 11.60 21.67 -4.32
N ASP A 358 10.44 21.67 -3.67
CA ASP A 358 10.34 21.73 -2.21
C ASP A 358 10.86 20.46 -1.54
N ASP A 359 11.78 20.62 -0.60
CA ASP A 359 12.44 19.49 0.06
C ASP A 359 11.52 18.72 1.00
N VAL A 360 10.51 19.39 1.57
CA VAL A 360 9.50 18.77 2.44
C VAL A 360 8.59 17.87 1.61
N VAL A 361 8.15 18.37 0.45
CA VAL A 361 7.35 17.58 -0.49
C VAL A 361 8.12 16.35 -0.97
N LYS A 362 9.40 16.52 -1.34
CA LYS A 362 10.27 15.40 -1.73
C LYS A 362 10.49 14.38 -0.60
N TYR A 363 10.54 14.84 0.63
CA TYR A 363 10.69 13.96 1.79
C TYR A 363 9.48 13.04 1.94
N PHE A 364 8.27 13.60 1.87
CA PHE A 364 7.02 12.83 2.00
C PHE A 364 6.64 12.01 0.75
N ASP A 365 7.22 12.32 -0.42
CA ASP A 365 7.03 11.50 -1.63
C ASP A 365 7.85 10.20 -1.64
N ARG A 366 8.76 10.03 -0.69
CA ARG A 366 9.54 8.79 -0.53
C ARG A 366 8.65 7.62 -0.12
N ASP A 367 9.22 6.43 -0.18
CA ASP A 367 8.58 5.24 0.37
C ASP A 367 8.41 5.40 1.90
N GLU A 368 7.19 5.41 2.37
CA GLU A 368 6.85 5.62 3.77
C GLU A 368 7.50 4.56 4.68
N SER A 369 7.61 3.32 4.19
CA SER A 369 8.26 2.21 4.90
C SER A 369 9.79 2.39 5.06
N ALA A 370 10.40 3.19 4.20
CA ALA A 370 11.83 3.47 4.21
C ALA A 370 12.20 4.72 5.03
N ILE A 371 11.22 5.52 5.44
CA ILE A 371 11.46 6.73 6.23
C ILE A 371 11.79 6.31 7.67
N ARG A 372 13.03 6.59 8.06
CA ARG A 372 13.49 6.46 9.44
C ARG A 372 13.54 7.84 10.06
N TYR A 373 12.64 8.08 11.00
CA TYR A 373 12.55 9.34 11.72
C TYR A 373 13.78 9.58 12.59
N ASN A 374 14.28 10.81 12.60
CA ASN A 374 15.29 11.28 13.53
C ASN A 374 14.99 12.75 13.91
N ASN A 375 15.61 13.25 14.98
CA ASN A 375 15.34 14.60 15.47
C ASN A 375 15.67 15.70 14.44
N ASN A 376 16.66 15.49 13.57
CA ASN A 376 16.97 16.45 12.50
C ASN A 376 15.84 16.54 11.48
N ASP A 377 15.09 15.44 11.26
CA ASP A 377 13.92 15.46 10.38
C ASP A 377 12.82 16.33 10.97
N PHE A 378 12.63 16.31 12.30
CA PHE A 378 11.62 17.16 12.94
C PHE A 378 11.90 18.63 12.67
N GLU A 379 13.06 19.13 13.00
CA GLU A 379 13.43 20.53 12.83
C GLU A 379 13.42 20.97 11.35
N ASN A 380 13.89 20.13 10.44
CA ASN A 380 14.07 20.51 9.03
C ASN A 380 12.84 20.27 8.17
N ILE A 381 11.98 19.32 8.52
CA ILE A 381 10.84 18.86 7.70
C ILE A 381 9.52 19.12 8.41
N TYR A 382 9.29 18.49 9.56
CA TYR A 382 7.97 18.48 10.20
C TYR A 382 7.60 19.85 10.76
N GLU A 383 8.53 20.56 11.39
CA GLU A 383 8.27 21.88 11.97
C GLU A 383 7.79 22.88 10.90
N ARG A 384 8.24 22.73 9.64
CA ARG A 384 7.80 23.54 8.50
C ARG A 384 6.35 23.26 8.05
N CYS A 385 5.75 22.19 8.53
CA CYS A 385 4.37 21.81 8.27
C CYS A 385 3.46 22.08 9.46
N LEU A 386 4.02 22.34 10.64
CA LEU A 386 3.27 22.48 11.86
C LEU A 386 2.72 23.89 12.04
N SER A 387 1.45 23.98 12.32
CA SER A 387 0.72 25.15 12.76
C SER A 387 -0.42 24.74 13.70
N TYR A 388 -1.01 25.67 14.41
CA TYR A 388 -2.19 25.35 15.21
C TYR A 388 -3.33 24.84 14.33
N GLU A 389 -3.52 25.44 13.17
CA GLU A 389 -4.52 25.03 12.18
C GLU A 389 -4.31 23.60 11.70
N ALA A 390 -3.07 23.21 11.40
CA ALA A 390 -2.75 21.84 10.98
C ALA A 390 -3.03 20.83 12.11
N VAL A 391 -2.59 21.14 13.33
CA VAL A 391 -2.82 20.29 14.51
C VAL A 391 -4.30 20.18 14.84
N SER A 392 -5.03 21.29 14.78
CA SER A 392 -6.48 21.32 15.01
C SER A 392 -7.26 20.52 13.98
N LYS A 393 -6.88 20.56 12.70
CA LYS A 393 -7.50 19.71 11.67
C LYS A 393 -7.31 18.22 11.98
N ILE A 394 -6.12 17.82 12.43
CA ILE A 394 -5.85 16.43 12.82
C ILE A 394 -6.75 16.01 13.98
N GLU A 395 -6.86 16.86 15.00
CA GLU A 395 -7.73 16.61 16.15
C GLU A 395 -9.19 16.46 15.73
N VAL A 396 -9.72 17.42 14.98
CA VAL A 396 -11.09 17.41 14.49
C VAL A 396 -11.37 16.13 13.69
N PHE A 397 -10.48 15.77 12.80
CA PHE A 397 -10.62 14.56 11.99
C PHE A 397 -10.67 13.29 12.84
N LEU A 398 -9.68 13.10 13.73
CA LEU A 398 -9.58 11.87 14.52
C LEU A 398 -10.73 11.76 15.53
N ASP A 399 -11.15 12.87 16.14
CA ASP A 399 -12.31 12.88 17.04
C ASP A 399 -13.60 12.52 16.32
N ARG A 400 -13.83 13.06 15.13
CA ARG A 400 -15.06 12.83 14.36
C ARG A 400 -15.10 11.41 13.78
N ILE A 401 -13.99 10.92 13.25
CA ILE A 401 -13.95 9.56 12.71
C ILE A 401 -14.16 8.51 13.81
N ARG A 402 -13.66 8.77 15.02
CA ARG A 402 -13.90 7.93 16.19
C ARG A 402 -15.37 7.96 16.61
N ALA A 403 -15.97 9.14 16.69
CA ALA A 403 -17.35 9.32 17.14
C ALA A 403 -18.37 8.65 16.22
N THR A 404 -18.08 8.58 14.94
CA THR A 404 -19.02 8.08 13.92
C THR A 404 -18.93 6.58 13.66
N GLY A 405 -17.82 5.91 14.03
CA GLY A 405 -17.59 4.50 13.68
C GLY A 405 -17.55 4.22 12.17
N VAL A 406 -17.31 5.25 11.36
CA VAL A 406 -17.46 5.23 9.90
C VAL A 406 -16.33 4.50 9.18
N LEU A 407 -15.28 4.11 9.87
CA LEU A 407 -14.15 3.40 9.26
C LEU A 407 -14.58 2.15 8.48
N ASP A 408 -15.57 1.42 8.97
CA ASP A 408 -16.10 0.24 8.28
C ASP A 408 -16.85 0.61 7.00
N VAL A 409 -17.57 1.73 6.99
CA VAL A 409 -18.27 2.24 5.79
C VAL A 409 -17.26 2.69 4.75
N VAL A 410 -16.24 3.45 5.14
CA VAL A 410 -15.15 3.85 4.25
C VAL A 410 -14.47 2.63 3.64
N ASN A 411 -14.19 1.60 4.42
CA ASN A 411 -13.61 0.36 3.92
C ASN A 411 -14.54 -0.40 2.97
N SER A 412 -15.80 -0.55 3.31
CA SER A 412 -16.75 -1.33 2.51
C SER A 412 -17.00 -0.72 1.14
N GLU A 413 -17.04 0.60 1.04
CA GLU A 413 -17.23 1.32 -0.22
C GLU A 413 -16.02 1.26 -1.15
N PHE A 414 -14.82 1.20 -0.59
CA PHE A 414 -13.57 1.23 -1.35
C PHE A 414 -12.86 -0.11 -1.42
N SER A 415 -13.30 -1.12 -0.68
CA SER A 415 -12.71 -2.46 -0.72
C SER A 415 -12.50 -2.99 -2.14
N PRO A 416 -13.48 -2.94 -3.06
CA PRO A 416 -13.27 -3.39 -4.43
C PRO A 416 -12.21 -2.60 -5.20
N ILE A 417 -11.98 -1.37 -4.79
CA ILE A 417 -11.04 -0.44 -5.41
C ILE A 417 -9.65 -0.59 -4.78
N TRP A 418 -9.61 -0.82 -3.46
CA TRP A 418 -8.38 -1.00 -2.69
C TRP A 418 -7.77 -2.38 -2.85
N GLU A 419 -8.54 -3.43 -3.04
CA GLU A 419 -8.06 -4.82 -3.17
C GLU A 419 -7.00 -4.99 -4.24
N SER A 420 -7.07 -4.23 -5.32
CA SER A 420 -6.05 -4.25 -6.37
C SER A 420 -4.80 -3.44 -6.05
N ALA A 421 -4.88 -2.43 -5.15
CA ALA A 421 -3.81 -1.48 -4.90
C ALA A 421 -3.21 -1.59 -3.49
N VAL A 422 -3.91 -2.14 -2.51
CA VAL A 422 -3.60 -1.98 -1.08
C VAL A 422 -3.73 -3.28 -0.29
N SER A 423 -3.81 -4.45 -0.95
CA SER A 423 -3.87 -5.78 -0.30
C SER A 423 -4.87 -5.88 0.88
N GLY A 424 -6.10 -5.33 0.74
CA GLY A 424 -7.18 -5.45 1.72
C GLY A 424 -6.94 -4.70 3.05
N ARG A 425 -5.96 -3.79 3.11
CA ARG A 425 -5.71 -2.97 4.30
C ARG A 425 -6.42 -1.62 4.22
N HIS A 426 -6.78 -1.10 5.39
CA HIS A 426 -7.46 0.19 5.51
C HIS A 426 -6.59 1.35 5.03
N ILE A 427 -7.16 2.30 4.27
CA ILE A 427 -6.44 3.44 3.69
C ILE A 427 -5.67 4.29 4.73
N PHE A 428 -6.18 4.38 5.96
CA PHE A 428 -5.54 5.14 7.03
C PHE A 428 -4.39 4.41 7.71
N VAL A 429 -4.34 3.08 7.57
CA VAL A 429 -3.45 2.22 8.34
C VAL A 429 -2.52 1.37 7.49
N ASN A 430 -2.67 1.41 6.17
CA ASN A 430 -1.74 0.74 5.29
C ASN A 430 -0.37 1.44 5.35
N THR A 431 0.64 0.70 5.76
CA THR A 431 2.02 1.18 5.86
C THR A 431 2.81 1.04 4.55
N GLU A 432 2.21 0.47 3.51
CA GLU A 432 2.82 0.41 2.19
C GLU A 432 2.70 1.76 1.49
N LYS A 433 3.65 2.05 0.59
CA LYS A 433 3.60 3.26 -0.22
C LYS A 433 2.33 3.28 -1.06
N LEU A 434 1.49 4.27 -0.82
CA LEU A 434 0.32 4.49 -1.66
C LEU A 434 0.72 5.15 -2.99
N THR A 435 0.04 4.75 -4.06
CA THR A 435 0.03 5.50 -5.32
C THR A 435 -0.73 6.83 -5.14
N PHE A 436 -0.72 7.69 -6.15
CA PHE A 436 -1.37 9.00 -6.05
C PHE A 436 -2.88 8.91 -5.84
N ALA A 437 -3.56 7.97 -6.49
CA ALA A 437 -5.02 7.85 -6.37
C ALA A 437 -5.50 7.60 -4.94
N PRO A 438 -5.01 6.59 -4.20
CA PRO A 438 -5.36 6.41 -2.80
C PRO A 438 -5.03 7.61 -1.89
N ARG A 439 -3.96 8.36 -2.18
CA ARG A 439 -3.62 9.57 -1.42
C ARG A 439 -4.66 10.68 -1.64
N LEU A 440 -5.19 10.84 -2.86
CA LEU A 440 -6.26 11.81 -3.13
C LEU A 440 -7.56 11.44 -2.43
N VAL A 441 -7.86 10.15 -2.33
CA VAL A 441 -9.04 9.70 -1.58
C VAL A 441 -8.83 9.88 -0.08
N PHE A 442 -7.64 9.64 0.44
CA PHE A 442 -7.31 9.99 1.83
C PHE A 442 -7.60 11.47 2.11
N GLN A 443 -7.19 12.37 1.21
CA GLN A 443 -7.52 13.79 1.30
C GLN A 443 -9.03 14.02 1.32
N ALA A 444 -9.77 13.40 0.40
CA ALA A 444 -11.21 13.60 0.30
C ALA A 444 -11.96 13.16 1.56
N VAL A 445 -11.56 12.05 2.16
CA VAL A 445 -12.11 11.59 3.44
C VAL A 445 -11.74 12.57 4.55
N PHE A 446 -10.49 13.02 4.59
CA PHE A 446 -10.02 13.97 5.57
C PHE A 446 -10.80 15.30 5.48
N ASP A 447 -10.95 15.86 4.27
CA ASP A 447 -11.68 17.12 4.03
C ASP A 447 -13.14 17.01 4.44
N TYR A 448 -13.82 15.88 4.17
CA TYR A 448 -15.20 15.64 4.58
C TYR A 448 -15.35 15.72 6.09
N PHE A 449 -14.55 14.97 6.84
CA PHE A 449 -14.61 14.97 8.31
C PHE A 449 -14.12 16.27 8.94
N CYS A 450 -13.30 17.06 8.26
CA CYS A 450 -12.96 18.39 8.72
C CYS A 450 -14.13 19.40 8.52
N ARG A 451 -14.97 19.17 7.50
CA ARG A 451 -16.06 20.07 7.19
C ARG A 451 -17.34 19.80 7.99
N PHE A 452 -17.74 18.54 8.13
CA PHE A 452 -19.05 18.18 8.70
C PHE A 452 -18.91 17.60 10.10
N ASP A 453 -19.77 18.12 11.03
CA ASP A 453 -19.83 17.63 12.41
C ASP A 453 -20.63 16.32 12.54
N THR A 454 -21.52 16.09 11.58
CA THR A 454 -22.39 14.90 11.54
C THR A 454 -22.14 14.14 10.25
N PHE A 455 -22.08 12.84 10.35
CA PHE A 455 -21.90 11.97 9.20
C PHE A 455 -23.22 11.74 8.47
N ASN A 456 -23.23 12.03 7.16
CA ASN A 456 -24.31 11.68 6.25
C ASN A 456 -23.77 10.72 5.19
N GLU A 457 -24.20 9.47 5.25
CA GLU A 457 -23.68 8.37 4.41
C GLU A 457 -23.89 8.64 2.91
N GLU A 458 -25.06 9.12 2.51
CA GLU A 458 -25.36 9.40 1.09
C GLU A 458 -24.51 10.54 0.55
N GLN A 459 -24.39 11.62 1.31
CA GLN A 459 -23.56 12.77 0.97
C GLN A 459 -22.08 12.36 0.85
N PHE A 460 -21.60 11.61 1.82
CA PHE A 460 -20.24 11.07 1.82
C PHE A 460 -20.00 10.16 0.61
N ARG A 461 -20.91 9.23 0.31
CA ARG A 461 -20.82 8.33 -0.84
C ARG A 461 -20.72 9.09 -2.16
N ASN A 462 -21.61 10.09 -2.36
CA ASN A 462 -21.61 10.88 -3.58
C ASN A 462 -20.31 11.68 -3.73
N TRP A 463 -19.80 12.26 -2.65
CA TRP A 463 -18.54 12.99 -2.62
C TRP A 463 -17.35 12.09 -2.98
N ILE A 464 -17.17 10.99 -2.25
CA ILE A 464 -16.02 10.09 -2.41
C ILE A 464 -16.02 9.41 -3.78
N ARG A 465 -17.19 9.02 -4.31
CA ARG A 465 -17.29 8.41 -5.65
C ARG A 465 -16.81 9.34 -6.74
N VAL A 466 -17.19 10.59 -6.67
CA VAL A 466 -16.73 11.57 -7.65
C VAL A 466 -15.22 11.78 -7.54
N VAL A 467 -14.71 12.02 -6.33
CA VAL A 467 -13.24 12.17 -6.14
C VAL A 467 -12.47 10.94 -6.60
N TRP A 468 -12.98 9.75 -6.31
CA TRP A 468 -12.36 8.51 -6.78
C TRP A 468 -12.21 8.47 -8.29
N LYS A 469 -13.24 8.85 -9.03
CA LYS A 469 -13.22 8.85 -10.50
C LYS A 469 -12.18 9.82 -11.07
N PHE A 470 -11.95 10.93 -10.39
CA PHE A 470 -10.86 11.85 -10.72
C PHE A 470 -9.49 11.27 -10.32
N ALA A 471 -9.42 10.61 -9.17
CA ALA A 471 -8.18 10.06 -8.65
C ALA A 471 -7.60 8.93 -9.50
N VAL A 472 -8.44 8.10 -10.13
CA VAL A 472 -8.00 7.00 -11.02
C VAL A 472 -7.70 7.46 -12.44
N ASP A 473 -7.63 8.74 -12.70
CA ASP A 473 -7.23 9.25 -14.00
C ASP A 473 -5.73 8.97 -14.23
N PRO A 474 -5.36 8.25 -15.29
CA PRO A 474 -3.97 7.91 -15.56
C PRO A 474 -3.07 9.11 -15.89
N ILE A 475 -3.64 10.30 -16.08
CA ILE A 475 -2.88 11.54 -16.24
C ILE A 475 -2.08 11.88 -14.97
N ILE A 476 -2.50 11.39 -13.80
CA ILE A 476 -1.80 11.59 -12.52
C ILE A 476 -0.59 10.66 -12.42
N SER A 477 0.36 10.84 -13.31
CA SER A 477 1.55 9.99 -13.42
C SER A 477 2.79 10.53 -12.70
N ASN A 478 2.74 11.77 -12.23
CA ASN A 478 3.85 12.42 -11.55
C ASN A 478 3.39 13.41 -10.49
N ILE A 479 4.33 13.85 -9.66
CA ILE A 479 4.09 14.73 -8.51
C ILE A 479 3.44 16.07 -8.90
N ARG A 480 3.70 16.60 -10.09
CA ARG A 480 3.10 17.86 -10.55
C ARG A 480 1.59 17.69 -10.74
N TYR A 481 1.17 16.69 -11.52
CA TYR A 481 -0.25 16.42 -11.70
C TYR A 481 -0.93 16.01 -10.40
N TYR A 482 -0.23 15.28 -9.53
CA TYR A 482 -0.74 14.97 -8.19
C TYR A 482 -1.00 16.23 -7.36
N ALA A 483 -0.05 17.16 -7.31
CA ALA A 483 -0.21 18.39 -6.56
C ALA A 483 -1.32 19.30 -7.12
N ASP A 484 -1.44 19.37 -8.44
CA ASP A 484 -2.56 20.09 -9.08
C ASP A 484 -3.90 19.42 -8.74
N SER A 485 -3.95 18.08 -8.70
CA SER A 485 -5.13 17.31 -8.29
C SER A 485 -5.52 17.58 -6.83
N VAL A 486 -4.54 17.59 -5.91
CA VAL A 486 -4.75 17.94 -4.49
C VAL A 486 -5.43 19.30 -4.36
N ARG A 487 -4.95 20.30 -5.10
CA ARG A 487 -5.53 21.65 -5.08
C ARG A 487 -6.91 21.69 -5.69
N ILE A 488 -7.14 21.04 -6.84
CA ILE A 488 -8.45 21.00 -7.50
C ILE A 488 -9.49 20.38 -6.56
N ILE A 489 -9.16 19.30 -5.86
CA ILE A 489 -10.05 18.68 -4.88
C ILE A 489 -10.36 19.66 -3.76
N ALA A 490 -9.33 20.28 -3.15
CA ALA A 490 -9.52 21.16 -2.00
C ALA A 490 -10.22 22.48 -2.32
N THR A 491 -10.13 23.01 -3.55
CA THR A 491 -10.65 24.33 -3.89
C THR A 491 -11.88 24.29 -4.79
N THR A 492 -11.92 23.37 -5.73
CA THR A 492 -12.96 23.31 -6.75
C THR A 492 -14.01 22.24 -6.45
N LEU A 493 -13.61 20.98 -6.35
CA LEU A 493 -14.56 19.89 -6.08
C LEU A 493 -15.18 19.99 -4.69
N ASN A 494 -14.45 20.51 -3.72
CA ASN A 494 -14.91 20.74 -2.36
C ASN A 494 -16.15 21.67 -2.28
N GLN A 495 -16.39 22.52 -3.28
CA GLN A 495 -17.59 23.35 -3.38
C GLN A 495 -18.87 22.53 -3.54
N GLY A 496 -18.78 21.36 -4.16
CA GLY A 496 -19.89 20.43 -4.34
C GLY A 496 -20.13 19.48 -3.16
N MET A 497 -19.32 19.52 -2.10
CA MET A 497 -19.36 18.51 -1.03
C MET A 497 -20.70 18.51 -0.26
N ASP A 498 -21.40 19.62 -0.19
CA ASP A 498 -22.72 19.71 0.48
C ASP A 498 -23.79 18.92 -0.27
N ASP A 499 -23.80 19.00 -1.61
CA ASP A 499 -24.67 18.27 -2.51
C ASP A 499 -23.98 18.10 -3.87
N MET A 500 -23.17 17.06 -3.97
CA MET A 500 -22.33 16.80 -5.15
C MET A 500 -23.16 16.57 -6.41
N MET A 501 -24.30 15.92 -6.31
CA MET A 501 -25.16 15.65 -7.47
C MET A 501 -25.73 16.93 -8.04
N LYS A 502 -26.26 17.79 -7.19
CA LYS A 502 -26.79 19.09 -7.61
C LYS A 502 -25.70 19.98 -8.19
N TRP A 503 -24.54 20.02 -7.54
CA TRP A 503 -23.39 20.82 -8.00
C TRP A 503 -22.93 20.43 -9.41
N LEU A 504 -22.90 19.12 -9.72
CA LEU A 504 -22.56 18.60 -11.05
C LEU A 504 -23.65 18.96 -12.10
N VAL A 505 -24.94 18.84 -11.74
CA VAL A 505 -26.05 19.17 -12.63
C VAL A 505 -26.08 20.67 -12.96
N ASP A 506 -25.80 21.50 -11.97
CA ASP A 506 -25.78 22.98 -12.13
C ASP A 506 -24.54 23.47 -12.91
N GLY A 507 -23.58 22.55 -13.23
CA GLY A 507 -22.35 22.89 -13.95
C GLY A 507 -21.41 23.79 -13.15
N GLY A 508 -21.31 23.54 -11.82
CA GLY A 508 -20.74 24.45 -10.82
C GLY A 508 -19.23 24.68 -10.91
N ALA A 509 -18.49 23.97 -11.77
CA ALA A 509 -17.05 24.18 -11.83
C ALA A 509 -16.63 25.13 -12.93
N VAL A 510 -15.88 26.14 -12.53
CA VAL A 510 -15.28 27.10 -13.47
C VAL A 510 -14.03 26.52 -14.14
N SER A 511 -13.22 25.75 -13.41
CA SER A 511 -12.02 25.09 -13.94
C SER A 511 -11.62 23.91 -13.07
N VAL A 512 -11.55 22.74 -13.68
CA VAL A 512 -11.05 21.48 -13.08
C VAL A 512 -9.71 21.04 -13.70
N GLY A 513 -9.02 21.93 -14.40
CA GLY A 513 -7.73 21.69 -15.00
C GLY A 513 -7.72 20.45 -15.90
N HIS A 514 -6.79 19.55 -15.64
CA HIS A 514 -6.64 18.30 -16.40
C HIS A 514 -7.79 17.30 -16.21
N PHE A 515 -8.70 17.52 -15.29
CA PHE A 515 -9.89 16.69 -15.08
C PHE A 515 -11.09 17.06 -15.93
N SER A 516 -10.95 17.97 -16.89
CA SER A 516 -12.09 18.49 -17.67
C SER A 516 -12.93 17.40 -18.35
N VAL A 517 -12.30 16.38 -18.90
CA VAL A 517 -12.98 15.26 -19.58
C VAL A 517 -13.79 14.45 -18.58
N GLN A 518 -13.17 14.08 -17.45
CA GLN A 518 -13.85 13.32 -16.40
C GLN A 518 -14.98 14.13 -15.76
N TYR A 519 -14.77 15.44 -15.56
CA TYR A 519 -15.79 16.33 -15.04
C TYR A 519 -17.03 16.38 -15.96
N ALA A 520 -16.83 16.53 -17.27
CA ALA A 520 -17.91 16.51 -18.22
C ALA A 520 -18.72 15.20 -18.17
N GLU A 521 -18.04 14.07 -18.05
CA GLU A 521 -18.69 12.76 -17.90
C GLU A 521 -19.49 12.67 -16.59
N GLU A 522 -18.95 13.14 -15.46
CA GLU A 522 -19.66 13.13 -14.17
C GLU A 522 -20.90 14.03 -14.19
N CYS A 523 -20.87 15.18 -14.91
CA CYS A 523 -22.05 16.01 -15.13
C CYS A 523 -23.15 15.26 -15.91
N VAL A 524 -22.78 14.52 -16.97
CA VAL A 524 -23.72 13.66 -17.71
C VAL A 524 -24.34 12.60 -16.82
N LYS A 525 -23.53 11.90 -16.03
CA LYS A 525 -24.01 10.87 -15.09
C LYS A 525 -24.96 11.47 -14.05
N ALA A 526 -24.62 12.63 -13.49
CA ALA A 526 -25.47 13.32 -12.52
C ALA A 526 -26.82 13.72 -13.14
N GLN A 527 -26.84 14.20 -14.37
CA GLN A 527 -28.06 14.52 -15.11
C GLN A 527 -28.93 13.28 -15.34
N LEU A 528 -28.35 12.17 -15.78
CA LEU A 528 -29.06 10.89 -15.97
C LEU A 528 -29.67 10.38 -14.66
N ILE A 529 -28.93 10.38 -13.57
CA ILE A 529 -29.42 9.96 -12.23
C ILE A 529 -30.54 10.87 -11.75
N THR A 530 -30.46 12.17 -12.04
CA THR A 530 -31.50 13.13 -11.66
C THR A 530 -32.75 12.95 -12.48
N LYS A 531 -32.67 12.56 -13.76
CA LYS A 531 -33.81 12.19 -14.61
C LYS A 531 -34.54 10.96 -14.10
N ASP A 532 -33.78 9.92 -13.74
CA ASP A 532 -34.30 8.66 -13.21
C ASP A 532 -33.28 7.98 -12.30
N ALA A 533 -33.65 7.75 -11.04
CA ALA A 533 -32.81 7.13 -10.04
C ALA A 533 -32.34 5.70 -10.42
N ALA A 534 -33.03 5.01 -11.32
CA ALA A 534 -32.63 3.69 -11.82
C ALA A 534 -31.29 3.73 -12.56
N TRP A 535 -30.89 4.86 -13.10
CA TRP A 535 -29.60 5.04 -13.72
C TRP A 535 -28.43 4.79 -12.77
N ARG A 536 -28.56 5.08 -11.49
CA ARG A 536 -27.47 4.92 -10.51
C ARG A 536 -26.85 3.51 -10.56
N GLY A 537 -27.69 2.50 -10.42
CA GLY A 537 -27.20 1.10 -10.43
C GLY A 537 -26.62 0.65 -11.77
N LEU A 538 -27.16 1.16 -12.88
CA LEU A 538 -26.69 0.86 -14.23
C LEU A 538 -25.33 1.49 -14.51
N LEU A 539 -25.16 2.75 -14.17
CA LEU A 539 -23.87 3.45 -14.33
C LEU A 539 -22.78 2.80 -13.47
N GLU A 540 -23.14 2.43 -12.22
CA GLU A 540 -22.21 1.72 -11.31
C GLU A 540 -21.76 0.36 -11.89
N ALA A 541 -22.64 -0.36 -12.56
CA ALA A 541 -22.27 -1.61 -13.20
C ALA A 541 -21.20 -1.42 -14.30
N GLY A 542 -21.37 -0.39 -15.13
CA GLY A 542 -20.34 -0.01 -16.13
C GLY A 542 -19.04 0.49 -15.50
N GLU A 543 -19.13 1.31 -14.46
CA GLU A 543 -17.97 1.83 -13.72
C GLU A 543 -17.13 0.75 -13.03
N ARG A 544 -17.76 -0.34 -12.61
CA ARG A 544 -17.07 -1.51 -12.00
C ARG A 544 -16.42 -2.42 -13.04
N HIS A 545 -16.67 -2.21 -14.33
CA HIS A 545 -16.02 -3.02 -15.36
C HIS A 545 -14.48 -2.87 -15.25
N PRO A 546 -13.72 -3.98 -15.23
CA PRO A 546 -12.26 -3.96 -14.94
C PRO A 546 -11.46 -3.04 -15.84
N LEU A 547 -11.87 -2.87 -17.10
CA LEU A 547 -11.21 -1.95 -18.02
C LEU A 547 -11.68 -0.50 -17.83
N LEU A 548 -12.98 -0.26 -17.59
CA LEU A 548 -13.56 1.08 -17.61
C LEU A 548 -13.24 1.85 -16.35
N LYS A 549 -13.25 1.20 -15.18
CA LYS A 549 -12.83 1.77 -13.87
C LYS A 549 -13.29 3.23 -13.66
N GLY A 550 -14.58 3.48 -13.83
CA GLY A 550 -15.18 4.79 -13.64
C GLY A 550 -15.34 5.64 -14.91
N ARG A 551 -14.60 5.40 -15.99
CA ARG A 551 -14.78 6.08 -17.26
C ARG A 551 -15.68 5.26 -18.19
N ILE A 552 -16.87 5.79 -18.51
CA ILE A 552 -17.90 5.08 -19.27
C ILE A 552 -18.48 5.89 -20.44
N SER A 553 -17.83 6.98 -20.85
CA SER A 553 -18.28 7.79 -21.99
C SER A 553 -18.52 6.96 -23.25
N CYS A 554 -17.74 5.90 -23.45
CA CYS A 554 -17.91 4.97 -24.57
C CYS A 554 -19.22 4.18 -24.56
N LEU A 555 -19.96 4.18 -23.46
CA LEU A 555 -21.29 3.55 -23.33
C LEU A 555 -22.44 4.57 -23.41
N LEU A 556 -22.13 5.86 -23.52
CA LEU A 556 -23.09 6.97 -23.50
C LEU A 556 -23.10 7.73 -24.83
N PRO A 557 -23.64 7.16 -25.94
CA PRO A 557 -23.52 7.74 -27.29
C PRO A 557 -24.19 9.13 -27.41
N GLU A 558 -25.25 9.39 -26.67
CA GLU A 558 -25.98 10.66 -26.67
C GLU A 558 -25.80 11.46 -25.39
N GLY A 559 -24.76 11.12 -24.58
CA GLY A 559 -24.50 11.79 -23.32
C GLY A 559 -25.69 11.71 -22.37
N ALA A 560 -26.18 12.85 -21.90
CA ALA A 560 -27.32 12.95 -20.99
C ALA A 560 -28.68 12.59 -21.64
N ASP A 561 -28.74 12.44 -22.96
CA ASP A 561 -29.94 12.00 -23.68
C ASP A 561 -29.89 10.51 -24.06
N THR A 562 -28.83 9.80 -23.67
CA THR A 562 -28.72 8.34 -23.89
C THR A 562 -29.93 7.60 -23.32
N ASP A 563 -30.54 6.75 -24.17
CA ASP A 563 -31.62 5.86 -23.73
C ASP A 563 -31.08 4.74 -22.83
N MET A 564 -31.86 4.36 -21.82
CA MET A 564 -31.46 3.36 -20.84
C MET A 564 -31.26 1.97 -21.44
N GLU A 565 -32.07 1.58 -22.40
CA GLU A 565 -31.96 0.28 -23.07
C GLU A 565 -30.74 0.25 -24.03
N VAL A 566 -30.44 1.39 -24.66
CA VAL A 566 -29.22 1.54 -25.46
C VAL A 566 -27.99 1.37 -24.56
N TYR A 567 -27.96 2.01 -23.40
CA TYR A 567 -26.88 1.83 -22.43
C TYR A 567 -26.71 0.37 -21.97
N LYS A 568 -27.80 -0.28 -21.58
CA LYS A 568 -27.77 -1.69 -21.15
C LYS A 568 -27.24 -2.61 -22.23
N SER A 569 -27.71 -2.43 -23.47
CA SER A 569 -27.28 -3.22 -24.61
C SER A 569 -25.81 -2.98 -24.94
N SER A 570 -25.35 -1.74 -24.89
CA SER A 570 -23.96 -1.37 -25.10
C SER A 570 -23.03 -1.95 -24.03
N LEU A 571 -23.44 -1.91 -22.75
CA LEU A 571 -22.70 -2.52 -21.66
C LEU A 571 -22.63 -4.05 -21.80
N ALA A 572 -23.74 -4.69 -22.18
CA ALA A 572 -23.76 -6.13 -22.45
C ALA A 572 -22.83 -6.51 -23.59
N ALA A 573 -22.86 -5.76 -24.69
CA ALA A 573 -21.98 -5.98 -25.84
C ALA A 573 -20.50 -5.76 -25.46
N PHE A 574 -20.19 -4.73 -24.70
CA PHE A 574 -18.83 -4.45 -24.22
C PHE A 574 -18.31 -5.54 -23.28
N SER A 575 -19.18 -6.07 -22.42
CA SER A 575 -18.83 -7.10 -21.43
C SER A 575 -18.76 -8.52 -22.03
N ALA A 576 -19.22 -8.70 -23.25
CA ALA A 576 -19.30 -10.03 -23.89
C ALA A 576 -17.95 -10.52 -24.45
N PHE A 577 -16.93 -9.69 -24.53
CA PHE A 577 -15.60 -10.09 -24.99
C PHE A 577 -14.52 -9.81 -23.94
N ASP A 578 -13.61 -10.77 -23.78
CA ASP A 578 -12.44 -10.58 -22.92
C ASP A 578 -11.36 -9.77 -23.66
N LEU A 579 -10.99 -8.64 -23.06
CA LEU A 579 -10.01 -7.74 -23.67
C LEU A 579 -8.57 -8.27 -23.64
N ASN A 580 -8.26 -9.21 -22.77
CA ASN A 580 -6.95 -9.85 -22.76
C ASN A 580 -6.86 -10.92 -23.85
N GLU A 581 -7.90 -11.75 -23.96
CA GLU A 581 -7.94 -12.88 -24.90
C GLU A 581 -8.24 -12.40 -26.32
N HIS A 582 -9.21 -11.48 -26.50
CA HIS A 582 -9.71 -11.05 -27.80
C HIS A 582 -9.23 -9.66 -28.23
N ARG A 583 -8.23 -9.13 -27.55
CA ARG A 583 -7.75 -7.75 -27.71
C ARG A 583 -7.49 -7.35 -29.15
N ARG A 584 -6.83 -8.20 -29.93
CA ARG A 584 -6.46 -7.91 -31.33
C ARG A 584 -7.67 -7.75 -32.22
N LEU A 585 -8.60 -8.69 -32.11
CA LEU A 585 -9.83 -8.65 -32.93
C LEU A 585 -10.66 -7.41 -32.55
N TRP A 586 -10.79 -7.13 -31.27
CA TRP A 586 -11.52 -5.96 -30.80
C TRP A 586 -10.90 -4.65 -31.32
N LEU A 587 -9.59 -4.49 -31.24
CA LEU A 587 -8.91 -3.29 -31.75
C LEU A 587 -9.06 -3.11 -33.25
N ARG A 588 -8.99 -4.18 -34.01
CA ARG A 588 -9.25 -4.18 -35.46
C ARG A 588 -10.66 -3.73 -35.78
N ALA A 589 -11.65 -4.32 -35.11
CA ALA A 589 -13.04 -3.95 -35.26
C ALA A 589 -13.31 -2.49 -34.86
N LEU A 590 -12.66 -2.00 -33.79
CA LEU A 590 -12.73 -0.61 -33.37
C LEU A 590 -12.17 0.33 -34.45
N LEU A 591 -10.97 0.04 -34.93
CA LEU A 591 -10.31 0.84 -35.97
C LEU A 591 -11.12 0.84 -37.28
N ALA A 592 -11.79 -0.26 -37.63
CA ALA A 592 -12.66 -0.36 -38.81
C ALA A 592 -13.88 0.60 -38.74
N LYS A 593 -14.23 1.09 -37.54
CA LYS A 593 -15.32 2.06 -37.35
C LYS A 593 -14.88 3.53 -37.39
N ILE A 594 -13.61 3.80 -37.68
CA ILE A 594 -13.13 5.17 -37.90
C ILE A 594 -13.73 5.70 -39.21
N GLU A 595 -14.26 6.93 -39.11
CA GLU A 595 -14.89 7.63 -40.25
C GLU A 595 -13.88 8.46 -41.04
N GLU A 596 -14.18 8.76 -42.27
CA GLU A 596 -13.40 9.67 -43.13
C GLU A 596 -13.24 11.04 -42.50
N GLY A 597 -12.04 11.63 -42.63
CA GLY A 597 -11.70 12.90 -42.01
C GLY A 597 -11.29 12.82 -40.53
N TYR A 598 -11.21 11.62 -39.96
CA TYR A 598 -10.69 11.42 -38.62
C TYR A 598 -9.17 11.60 -38.59
N ALA A 599 -8.71 12.76 -38.12
CA ALA A 599 -7.30 13.05 -38.01
C ALA A 599 -6.75 12.43 -36.72
N PHE A 600 -5.84 11.50 -36.84
CA PHE A 600 -5.10 10.91 -35.75
C PHE A 600 -3.60 11.01 -36.05
N ASP A 601 -2.86 11.68 -35.18
CA ASP A 601 -1.44 11.97 -35.39
C ASP A 601 -0.65 11.81 -34.08
N LYS A 602 -0.70 10.60 -33.51
CA LYS A 602 -0.03 10.27 -32.23
C LYS A 602 0.12 8.77 -32.03
N GLU A 603 0.61 8.36 -30.85
CA GLU A 603 0.66 6.96 -30.45
C GLU A 603 -0.74 6.37 -30.33
N LEU A 604 -0.94 5.19 -30.91
CA LEU A 604 -2.21 4.47 -30.83
C LEU A 604 -2.48 3.83 -29.46
N GLY A 605 -1.66 4.03 -28.46
CA GLY A 605 -1.89 3.55 -27.07
C GLY A 605 -2.29 2.08 -26.93
N LEU A 606 -1.97 1.25 -27.94
CA LEU A 606 -2.37 -0.15 -28.03
C LEU A 606 -1.45 -1.09 -27.22
N SER A 607 -0.69 -0.54 -26.26
CA SER A 607 0.16 -1.34 -25.37
C SER A 607 -0.70 -2.23 -24.46
N ASN A 608 -0.09 -3.23 -23.80
CA ASN A 608 -0.78 -4.07 -22.81
C ASN A 608 -1.26 -3.30 -21.58
N ASP A 609 -1.16 -1.99 -21.59
CA ASP A 609 -1.55 -1.10 -20.52
C ASP A 609 -3.05 -0.78 -20.61
N HIS A 610 -3.82 -1.39 -19.72
CA HIS A 610 -5.27 -1.18 -19.61
C HIS A 610 -5.64 0.28 -19.29
N GLU A 611 -4.79 1.00 -18.58
CA GLU A 611 -5.07 2.39 -18.19
C GLU A 611 -5.02 3.31 -19.40
N ASN A 612 -4.04 3.15 -20.28
CA ASN A 612 -3.98 3.88 -21.53
C ASN A 612 -5.17 3.55 -22.43
N MET A 613 -5.51 2.26 -22.54
CA MET A 613 -6.65 1.83 -23.36
C MET A 613 -7.97 2.45 -22.89
N LYS A 614 -8.21 2.48 -21.57
CA LYS A 614 -9.38 3.12 -20.96
C LYS A 614 -9.51 4.59 -21.38
N VAL A 615 -8.41 5.33 -21.40
CA VAL A 615 -8.41 6.73 -21.83
C VAL A 615 -8.77 6.83 -23.30
N TYR A 616 -8.13 6.06 -24.16
CA TYR A 616 -8.36 6.13 -25.60
C TYR A 616 -9.81 5.85 -26.00
N ILE A 617 -10.43 4.81 -25.46
CA ILE A 617 -11.83 4.46 -25.81
C ILE A 617 -12.87 5.44 -25.24
N ASN A 618 -12.51 6.20 -24.23
CA ASN A 618 -13.38 7.22 -23.62
C ASN A 618 -13.02 8.67 -24.05
N SER A 619 -12.10 8.84 -24.97
CA SER A 619 -11.71 10.14 -25.51
C SER A 619 -11.52 10.10 -27.01
N GLU A 620 -10.36 9.63 -27.50
CA GLU A 620 -9.99 9.63 -28.91
C GLU A 620 -10.88 8.72 -29.76
N PHE A 621 -11.20 7.54 -29.25
CA PHE A 621 -12.00 6.53 -29.97
C PHE A 621 -13.42 6.39 -29.42
N VAL A 622 -13.94 7.39 -28.72
CA VAL A 622 -15.29 7.34 -28.15
C VAL A 622 -16.36 7.17 -29.24
N LYS A 623 -16.29 7.93 -30.33
CA LYS A 623 -17.22 7.80 -31.47
C LYS A 623 -17.10 6.46 -32.20
N PRO A 624 -15.88 6.02 -32.63
CA PRO A 624 -15.70 4.68 -33.17
C PRO A 624 -16.21 3.58 -32.23
N MET A 625 -16.07 3.74 -30.91
CA MET A 625 -16.58 2.78 -29.93
C MET A 625 -18.10 2.76 -29.88
N HIS A 626 -18.75 3.93 -29.88
CA HIS A 626 -20.20 4.01 -30.02
C HIS A 626 -20.69 3.30 -31.29
N ALA A 627 -20.05 3.58 -32.42
CA ALA A 627 -20.39 2.95 -33.70
C ALA A 627 -20.19 1.42 -33.70
N LEU A 628 -19.11 0.95 -33.06
CA LEU A 628 -18.84 -0.49 -32.91
C LEU A 628 -19.91 -1.17 -32.03
N LEU A 629 -20.22 -0.60 -30.88
CA LEU A 629 -21.21 -1.17 -29.97
C LEU A 629 -22.62 -1.15 -30.57
N ALA A 630 -23.00 -0.06 -31.22
CA ALA A 630 -24.27 0.04 -31.93
C ALA A 630 -24.40 -1.01 -33.06
N ASP A 631 -23.33 -1.22 -33.80
CA ASP A 631 -23.31 -2.22 -34.88
C ASP A 631 -23.39 -3.65 -34.32
N ILE A 632 -22.66 -3.95 -33.26
CA ILE A 632 -22.76 -5.25 -32.54
C ILE A 632 -24.20 -5.47 -32.04
N VAL A 633 -24.78 -4.51 -31.35
CA VAL A 633 -26.14 -4.61 -30.80
C VAL A 633 -27.18 -4.82 -31.94
N ALA A 634 -27.05 -4.10 -33.05
CA ALA A 634 -27.95 -4.22 -34.20
C ALA A 634 -27.90 -5.60 -34.86
N HIS A 635 -26.73 -6.23 -34.92
CA HIS A 635 -26.56 -7.51 -35.61
C HIS A 635 -26.74 -8.74 -34.68
N VAL A 636 -26.36 -8.62 -33.41
CA VAL A 636 -26.45 -9.74 -32.44
C VAL A 636 -27.83 -9.83 -31.83
N GLY A 637 -28.56 -8.71 -31.72
CA GLY A 637 -29.89 -8.64 -31.12
C GLY A 637 -29.89 -8.82 -29.61
N GLY A 638 -31.04 -9.18 -29.04
CA GLY A 638 -31.22 -9.24 -27.57
C GLY A 638 -30.46 -10.38 -26.84
N ASP A 639 -29.88 -11.33 -27.56
CA ASP A 639 -29.11 -12.44 -26.99
C ASP A 639 -27.61 -12.25 -27.27
N VAL A 640 -27.00 -11.41 -26.49
CA VAL A 640 -25.58 -11.04 -26.61
C VAL A 640 -24.72 -12.15 -25.99
N THR A 641 -24.07 -12.96 -26.85
CA THR A 641 -23.10 -13.98 -26.42
C THR A 641 -21.72 -13.67 -26.97
N THR A 642 -20.67 -14.08 -26.28
CA THR A 642 -19.27 -13.89 -26.68
C THR A 642 -19.02 -14.39 -28.10
N GLU A 643 -19.51 -15.59 -28.44
CA GLU A 643 -19.33 -16.20 -29.78
C GLU A 643 -19.94 -15.34 -30.90
N LYS A 644 -21.16 -14.85 -30.70
CA LYS A 644 -21.84 -14.00 -31.70
C LYS A 644 -21.12 -12.68 -31.88
N VAL A 645 -20.67 -12.06 -30.78
CA VAL A 645 -19.93 -10.79 -30.81
C VAL A 645 -18.59 -10.98 -31.55
N LEU A 646 -17.82 -12.01 -31.22
CA LEU A 646 -16.54 -12.30 -31.85
C LEU A 646 -16.71 -12.57 -33.33
N LYS A 647 -17.71 -13.37 -33.71
CA LYS A 647 -18.01 -13.64 -35.12
C LYS A 647 -18.36 -12.37 -35.85
N HIS A 648 -19.17 -11.49 -35.29
CA HIS A 648 -19.54 -10.24 -35.93
C HIS A 648 -18.33 -9.30 -36.04
N MET A 649 -17.49 -9.16 -35.02
CA MET A 649 -16.26 -8.39 -35.08
C MET A 649 -15.29 -8.93 -36.16
N THR A 650 -15.23 -10.25 -36.33
CA THR A 650 -14.44 -10.87 -37.43
C THR A 650 -14.98 -10.44 -38.79
N ASN A 651 -16.30 -10.50 -39.00
CA ASN A 651 -16.93 -10.05 -40.24
C ASN A 651 -16.64 -8.58 -40.52
N ILE A 652 -16.75 -7.69 -39.55
CA ILE A 652 -16.39 -6.26 -39.68
C ILE A 652 -14.96 -6.12 -40.21
N CYS A 653 -14.01 -6.87 -39.69
CA CYS A 653 -12.61 -6.82 -40.12
C CYS A 653 -12.43 -7.40 -41.53
N ASP A 654 -13.10 -8.49 -41.84
CA ASP A 654 -12.97 -9.18 -43.16
C ASP A 654 -13.63 -8.40 -44.30
N GLU A 655 -14.71 -7.71 -44.03
CA GLU A 655 -15.45 -6.89 -44.99
C GLU A 655 -14.85 -5.48 -45.15
N TYR A 656 -13.92 -5.09 -44.29
CA TYR A 656 -13.32 -3.75 -44.31
C TYR A 656 -12.56 -3.52 -45.63
N THR A 657 -12.84 -2.40 -46.25
CA THR A 657 -12.18 -1.98 -47.53
C THR A 657 -11.34 -0.74 -47.26
N LEU A 658 -10.36 -0.52 -48.14
CA LEU A 658 -9.54 0.69 -48.12
C LEU A 658 -10.44 1.92 -48.28
N LYS A 659 -10.27 2.91 -47.42
CA LYS A 659 -11.00 4.19 -47.45
C LYS A 659 -10.02 5.31 -47.71
N GLU A 660 -10.43 6.28 -48.60
CA GLU A 660 -9.64 7.48 -48.82
C GLU A 660 -9.43 8.29 -47.56
N GLY A 661 -8.20 8.74 -47.31
CA GLY A 661 -7.82 9.46 -46.10
C GLY A 661 -7.68 8.62 -44.82
N LEU A 662 -7.91 7.29 -44.92
CA LEU A 662 -7.74 6.32 -43.84
C LEU A 662 -6.83 5.16 -44.25
N GLU A 663 -5.89 5.41 -45.13
CA GLU A 663 -4.96 4.40 -45.66
C GLU A 663 -4.18 3.74 -44.53
N TRP A 664 -3.87 4.50 -43.48
CA TRP A 664 -3.18 3.99 -42.30
C TRP A 664 -4.01 2.97 -41.46
N VAL A 665 -5.34 3.01 -41.58
CA VAL A 665 -6.22 2.08 -40.85
C VAL A 665 -6.23 0.71 -41.51
N TYR A 666 -6.18 0.66 -42.82
CA TYR A 666 -6.29 -0.57 -43.61
C TYR A 666 -5.28 -1.65 -43.18
N PRO A 667 -3.96 -1.40 -43.12
CA PRO A 667 -2.99 -2.41 -42.70
C PRO A 667 -3.22 -2.87 -41.27
N LEU A 668 -3.68 -1.98 -40.39
CA LEU A 668 -3.96 -2.32 -38.99
C LEU A 668 -5.21 -3.22 -38.86
N VAL A 669 -6.22 -3.05 -39.69
CA VAL A 669 -7.41 -3.88 -39.69
C VAL A 669 -7.16 -5.22 -40.39
N LYS A 670 -6.49 -5.24 -41.53
CA LYS A 670 -6.32 -6.44 -42.37
C LYS A 670 -5.14 -7.33 -41.96
N SER A 671 -4.05 -6.77 -41.44
CA SER A 671 -2.84 -7.53 -41.11
C SER A 671 -2.95 -8.35 -39.83
N PHE A 672 -3.95 -8.09 -39.00
CA PHE A 672 -4.22 -8.84 -37.81
C PHE A 672 -5.13 -10.03 -38.09
N THR A 673 -4.65 -11.06 -38.70
CA THR A 673 -5.38 -12.32 -38.68
C THR A 673 -5.25 -12.94 -37.33
N CYS A 674 -6.31 -12.81 -36.55
CA CYS A 674 -6.46 -13.57 -35.34
C CYS A 674 -7.00 -14.92 -35.65
N GLU A 675 -6.23 -15.94 -35.43
CA GLU A 675 -6.77 -17.22 -35.00
C GLU A 675 -5.91 -17.78 -33.88
N THR A 676 -6.55 -18.31 -32.93
CA THR A 676 -6.25 -18.78 -31.63
C THR A 676 -5.24 -19.93 -31.57
N ASP A 677 -4.21 -19.96 -32.40
CA ASP A 677 -3.17 -20.97 -32.27
C ASP A 677 -1.91 -20.33 -31.65
N SER A 678 -1.37 -20.95 -30.61
CA SER A 678 -0.15 -20.54 -29.92
C SER A 678 1.10 -20.50 -30.84
N THR A 679 0.94 -20.89 -32.08
CA THR A 679 1.96 -20.82 -33.13
C THR A 679 1.79 -19.60 -34.05
N ASP A 680 0.77 -18.77 -33.85
CA ASP A 680 0.51 -17.61 -34.70
C ASP A 680 1.61 -16.54 -34.47
N LYS A 681 2.56 -16.54 -35.36
CA LYS A 681 3.64 -15.54 -35.48
C LYS A 681 3.08 -14.26 -36.09
N ASN A 682 2.19 -13.60 -35.33
CA ASN A 682 1.58 -12.38 -35.81
C ASN A 682 2.57 -11.22 -35.69
N LEU A 683 2.94 -10.63 -36.79
CA LEU A 683 3.88 -9.51 -36.86
C LEU A 683 3.61 -8.41 -35.81
N LEU A 684 2.36 -7.99 -35.73
CA LEU A 684 2.01 -6.90 -34.80
C LEU A 684 2.00 -7.31 -33.31
N ALA A 685 1.81 -8.56 -32.95
CA ALA A 685 1.88 -9.02 -31.59
C ALA A 685 3.27 -8.89 -30.98
N ASP A 686 4.28 -9.25 -31.76
CA ASP A 686 5.68 -9.09 -31.31
C ASP A 686 6.09 -7.61 -31.30
N TYR A 687 5.51 -6.80 -32.17
CA TYR A 687 5.81 -5.37 -32.19
C TYR A 687 5.13 -4.57 -31.12
N THR A 688 3.87 -4.83 -30.78
CA THR A 688 3.18 -4.14 -29.67
C THR A 688 3.88 -4.35 -28.32
N ASN A 689 4.63 -5.43 -28.15
CA ASN A 689 5.41 -5.67 -26.93
C ASN A 689 6.78 -4.98 -26.92
N LYS A 690 7.39 -4.77 -28.09
CA LYS A 690 8.75 -4.22 -28.22
C LYS A 690 8.78 -2.79 -28.79
N ARG A 691 7.73 -2.40 -29.48
CA ARG A 691 7.63 -1.10 -30.14
C ARG A 691 6.22 -0.53 -30.02
N LYS A 692 6.12 0.78 -30.10
CA LYS A 692 4.85 1.51 -30.06
C LYS A 692 4.39 1.85 -31.46
N ILE A 693 3.09 1.75 -31.71
CA ILE A 693 2.49 2.15 -32.96
C ILE A 693 2.18 3.64 -32.90
N VAL A 694 2.76 4.41 -33.80
CA VAL A 694 2.53 5.85 -33.92
C VAL A 694 1.98 6.13 -35.31
N VAL A 695 0.87 6.84 -35.38
CA VAL A 695 0.34 7.35 -36.66
C VAL A 695 0.83 8.76 -36.87
N ARG A 696 1.36 9.06 -38.04
CA ARG A 696 1.84 10.39 -38.40
C ARG A 696 1.71 10.63 -39.88
N ASP A 697 1.19 11.81 -40.25
CA ASP A 697 0.99 12.22 -41.62
C ASP A 697 0.29 11.14 -42.50
N GLY A 698 -0.72 10.45 -41.94
CA GLY A 698 -1.46 9.39 -42.62
C GLY A 698 -0.71 8.04 -42.72
N HIS A 699 0.43 7.88 -42.09
CA HIS A 699 1.23 6.65 -42.08
C HIS A 699 1.36 6.04 -40.69
N VAL A 700 1.55 4.74 -40.66
CA VAL A 700 1.79 3.99 -39.41
C VAL A 700 3.28 3.73 -39.23
N TYR A 701 3.79 4.05 -38.05
CA TYR A 701 5.18 3.80 -37.68
C TYR A 701 5.27 2.92 -36.46
N LEU A 702 6.30 2.10 -36.41
CA LEU A 702 6.70 1.32 -35.26
C LEU A 702 7.89 2.00 -34.58
N CYS A 703 7.68 2.60 -33.42
CA CYS A 703 8.65 3.40 -32.72
C CYS A 703 9.14 2.68 -31.46
N LYS A 704 10.41 2.88 -31.07
CA LYS A 704 10.94 2.37 -29.77
C LYS A 704 10.31 3.09 -28.58
N THR A 705 9.95 4.35 -28.75
CA THR A 705 9.32 5.20 -27.75
C THR A 705 7.98 5.71 -28.27
N SER A 706 7.21 6.41 -27.45
CA SER A 706 5.99 7.11 -27.87
C SER A 706 6.24 8.30 -28.79
N ARG A 707 7.48 8.57 -29.13
CA ARG A 707 7.88 9.66 -30.03
C ARG A 707 8.48 9.10 -31.29
N PHE A 708 8.15 9.76 -32.37
CA PHE A 708 8.79 9.53 -33.68
C PHE A 708 10.26 9.97 -33.58
N ASP A 709 11.17 9.08 -33.96
CA ASP A 709 12.61 9.29 -33.96
C ASP A 709 13.28 8.60 -35.18
N GLN A 710 14.59 8.71 -35.26
CA GLN A 710 15.39 8.12 -36.37
C GLN A 710 15.34 6.58 -36.42
N ASP A 711 14.94 5.93 -35.34
CA ASP A 711 14.78 4.50 -35.22
C ASP A 711 13.33 4.04 -35.50
N SER A 712 12.45 4.96 -35.88
CA SER A 712 11.06 4.68 -36.22
C SER A 712 10.98 4.00 -37.59
N VAL A 713 10.19 2.92 -37.65
CA VAL A 713 10.03 2.11 -38.89
C VAL A 713 8.63 2.31 -39.40
N MET A 714 8.49 2.77 -40.64
CA MET A 714 7.19 2.93 -41.28
C MET A 714 6.59 1.56 -41.60
N LEU A 715 5.36 1.34 -41.22
CA LEU A 715 4.59 0.16 -41.59
C LEU A 715 4.00 0.43 -42.97
N LEU A 716 4.47 -0.33 -43.93
CA LEU A 716 4.06 -0.14 -45.29
C LEU A 716 2.90 -1.06 -45.69
N ASN A 717 2.11 -0.59 -46.52
CA ASN A 717 0.86 -1.01 -47.16
C ASN A 717 0.44 -2.50 -47.15
N GLY A 718 -0.84 -2.74 -47.46
CA GLY A 718 -1.47 -4.05 -47.43
C GLY A 718 -0.87 -5.10 -48.37
N SER A 719 -0.28 -4.71 -49.51
CA SER A 719 0.25 -5.68 -50.48
C SER A 719 1.44 -6.46 -49.93
N ARG A 720 2.34 -5.82 -49.19
CA ARG A 720 3.47 -6.51 -48.53
C ARG A 720 3.02 -7.58 -47.55
N ASP A 721 2.04 -7.26 -46.74
CA ASP A 721 1.54 -8.21 -45.76
C ASP A 721 0.81 -9.37 -46.37
N VAL A 722 0.14 -9.13 -47.50
CA VAL A 722 -0.48 -10.21 -48.28
C VAL A 722 0.59 -11.09 -48.92
N VAL A 723 1.69 -10.53 -49.43
CA VAL A 723 2.86 -11.31 -49.96
C VAL A 723 3.46 -12.18 -48.86
N ILE A 724 3.67 -11.62 -47.62
CA ILE A 724 4.19 -12.39 -46.48
C ILE A 724 3.23 -13.53 -46.09
N LYS A 725 1.94 -13.25 -46.06
CA LYS A 725 0.92 -14.27 -45.78
C LYS A 725 0.89 -15.35 -46.83
N ALA A 726 1.03 -14.95 -48.10
CA ALA A 726 1.07 -15.89 -49.18
C ALA A 726 2.30 -16.82 -49.13
N LEU A 727 3.47 -16.29 -48.78
CA LEU A 727 4.69 -17.06 -48.52
C LEU A 727 4.53 -18.01 -47.35
N LEU A 728 3.96 -17.55 -46.27
CA LEU A 728 3.74 -18.32 -45.01
C LEU A 728 2.66 -19.41 -45.14
N LYS A 729 1.86 -19.42 -46.23
CA LYS A 729 1.00 -20.59 -46.54
C LYS A 729 1.82 -21.87 -46.79
N ASN A 730 3.09 -21.71 -47.13
CA ASN A 730 4.00 -22.84 -47.26
C ASN A 730 4.54 -23.20 -45.84
N PRO A 731 4.22 -24.41 -45.30
CA PRO A 731 4.60 -24.79 -43.93
C PRO A 731 6.10 -24.88 -43.68
N ASN A 732 6.90 -24.94 -44.79
CA ASN A 732 8.36 -25.00 -44.69
C ASN A 732 9.01 -23.60 -44.64
N ILE A 733 8.22 -22.53 -44.68
CA ILE A 733 8.70 -21.16 -44.58
C ILE A 733 8.43 -20.65 -43.15
N SER A 734 9.45 -20.13 -42.53
CA SER A 734 9.36 -19.52 -41.18
C SER A 734 10.02 -18.15 -41.11
N ILE A 735 9.60 -17.32 -40.19
CA ILE A 735 10.20 -15.99 -39.97
C ILE A 735 11.49 -16.19 -39.16
N ILE A 736 12.63 -15.65 -39.64
CA ILE A 736 13.94 -15.71 -38.99
C ILE A 736 14.16 -14.46 -38.15
N ASN A 737 13.91 -13.30 -38.75
CA ASN A 737 14.31 -12.03 -38.17
C ASN A 737 13.23 -10.97 -38.39
N ASP A 738 12.79 -10.44 -37.28
CA ASP A 738 11.83 -9.33 -37.19
C ASP A 738 12.55 -7.97 -37.05
N ASN A 739 13.89 -7.96 -37.00
CA ASN A 739 14.70 -6.77 -36.76
C ASN A 739 15.38 -6.21 -37.98
N GLY A 740 15.01 -6.64 -39.19
CA GLY A 740 15.56 -6.13 -40.44
C GLY A 740 15.29 -4.66 -40.66
N LEU A 741 16.08 -3.79 -40.04
CA LEU A 741 16.07 -2.36 -40.32
C LEU A 741 16.84 -2.14 -41.61
N TYR A 742 16.17 -1.71 -42.66
CA TYR A 742 16.80 -1.36 -43.93
C TYR A 742 17.01 0.15 -43.99
N GLU A 743 18.25 0.56 -44.31
CA GLU A 743 18.61 1.97 -44.52
C GLU A 743 18.58 2.28 -46.04
N GLU A 744 17.60 3.02 -46.45
CA GLU A 744 17.56 3.55 -47.83
C GLU A 744 18.10 4.98 -47.84
N SER A 745 19.29 5.12 -48.42
CA SER A 745 19.93 6.37 -48.87
C SER A 745 19.64 7.61 -48.00
N GLY A 746 20.17 7.66 -46.75
CA GLY A 746 20.44 8.92 -46.08
C GLY A 746 19.26 9.80 -45.66
N ARG A 747 18.04 9.36 -45.80
CA ARG A 747 16.85 10.05 -45.29
C ARG A 747 16.17 9.23 -44.19
N TYR A 748 15.59 9.92 -43.26
CA TYR A 748 15.07 9.49 -41.95
C TYR A 748 13.97 8.42 -41.96
N PHE A 749 13.77 7.66 -43.00
CA PHE A 749 12.76 6.61 -43.13
C PHE A 749 13.46 5.28 -43.31
N ARG A 750 13.41 4.41 -42.33
CA ARG A 750 13.84 3.03 -42.46
C ARG A 750 12.65 2.18 -42.81
N GLY A 751 12.66 1.61 -44.00
CA GLY A 751 11.68 0.61 -44.39
C GLY A 751 11.87 -0.64 -43.53
N TYR A 752 10.78 -1.24 -43.12
CA TYR A 752 10.81 -2.50 -42.42
C TYR A 752 10.98 -3.65 -43.39
N VAL A 753 11.97 -4.53 -43.14
CA VAL A 753 12.23 -5.72 -43.96
C VAL A 753 12.02 -6.95 -43.10
N ILE A 754 11.22 -7.90 -43.58
CA ILE A 754 11.01 -9.19 -42.94
C ILE A 754 11.81 -10.25 -43.71
N ASP A 755 12.64 -10.97 -42.98
CA ASP A 755 13.36 -12.11 -43.49
C ASP A 755 12.61 -13.40 -43.13
N LEU A 756 12.20 -14.12 -44.18
CA LEU A 756 11.62 -15.45 -44.03
C LEU A 756 12.65 -16.47 -44.52
N VAL A 757 12.65 -17.66 -43.92
CA VAL A 757 13.57 -18.74 -44.31
C VAL A 757 12.80 -19.99 -44.70
N ARG A 758 13.29 -20.65 -45.73
CA ARG A 758 12.92 -22.00 -46.13
C ARG A 758 14.17 -22.87 -46.16
N GLU A 759 14.16 -23.95 -45.42
CA GLU A 759 15.20 -24.97 -45.57
C GLU A 759 14.91 -25.78 -46.82
N LEU A 760 15.94 -25.91 -47.66
CA LEU A 760 15.85 -26.68 -48.91
C LEU A 760 16.59 -28.00 -48.67
N PRO A 761 15.88 -29.13 -48.51
CA PRO A 761 16.52 -30.42 -48.28
C PRO A 761 17.27 -30.84 -49.56
N ARG A 762 18.57 -31.08 -49.42
CA ARG A 762 19.45 -31.66 -50.43
C ARG A 762 20.33 -32.72 -49.79
N GLU A 763 20.70 -33.75 -50.56
CA GLU A 763 21.54 -34.82 -50.00
C GLU A 763 23.02 -34.44 -49.90
N ASP A 764 23.46 -33.46 -50.67
CA ASP A 764 24.85 -33.04 -50.82
C ASP A 764 25.25 -31.81 -49.98
N MET A 765 24.27 -30.98 -49.59
CA MET A 765 24.54 -29.77 -48.84
C MET A 765 23.33 -29.26 -48.07
N SER A 766 23.58 -28.51 -47.00
CA SER A 766 22.54 -27.74 -46.32
C SER A 766 22.35 -26.37 -46.97
N LEU A 767 21.23 -26.14 -47.58
CA LEU A 767 20.88 -24.90 -48.25
C LEU A 767 19.67 -24.26 -47.62
N LYS A 768 19.74 -22.97 -47.35
CA LYS A 768 18.62 -22.17 -46.83
C LYS A 768 18.29 -21.07 -47.83
N CYS A 769 17.01 -20.90 -48.15
CA CYS A 769 16.51 -19.81 -48.96
C CYS A 769 15.96 -18.72 -48.04
N ILE A 770 16.39 -17.46 -48.21
CA ILE A 770 15.96 -16.30 -47.45
C ILE A 770 15.12 -15.41 -48.40
N TYR A 771 13.90 -15.18 -47.97
CA TYR A 771 12.98 -14.23 -48.60
C TYR A 771 13.02 -12.94 -47.80
N ARG A 772 13.54 -11.89 -48.39
CA ARG A 772 13.63 -10.58 -47.77
C ARG A 772 12.53 -9.68 -48.34
N VAL A 773 11.45 -9.55 -47.56
CA VAL A 773 10.27 -8.78 -47.98
C VAL A 773 10.39 -7.38 -47.42
N GLY A 774 10.71 -6.43 -48.24
CA GLY A 774 10.76 -5.00 -47.96
C GLY A 774 9.47 -4.29 -48.31
N ALA A 775 9.53 -2.97 -48.23
CA ALA A 775 8.43 -2.06 -48.54
C ALA A 775 7.84 -2.24 -49.93
N GLU A 776 8.70 -2.14 -50.89
CA GLU A 776 8.35 -2.09 -52.31
C GLU A 776 8.99 -3.24 -53.07
N SER A 777 9.60 -4.21 -52.37
CA SER A 777 10.29 -5.27 -53.08
C SER A 777 10.44 -6.55 -52.27
N LEU A 778 10.40 -7.67 -52.98
CA LEU A 778 10.80 -8.99 -52.48
C LEU A 778 12.16 -9.35 -53.09
N LYS A 779 13.13 -9.65 -52.25
CA LYS A 779 14.47 -10.12 -52.64
C LYS A 779 14.66 -11.55 -52.20
N LEU A 780 15.34 -12.34 -53.01
CA LEU A 780 15.66 -13.72 -52.73
C LEU A 780 17.16 -13.87 -52.57
N SER A 781 17.56 -14.64 -51.57
CA SER A 781 18.95 -15.02 -51.32
C SER A 781 19.02 -16.48 -50.91
N ILE A 782 20.18 -17.10 -51.10
CA ILE A 782 20.47 -18.42 -50.52
C ILE A 782 21.66 -18.34 -49.60
N CYS A 783 21.62 -19.15 -48.54
CA CYS A 783 22.68 -19.27 -47.56
C CYS A 783 23.30 -20.65 -47.60
N ASP A 784 24.64 -20.71 -47.63
CA ASP A 784 25.37 -21.97 -47.47
C ASP A 784 25.42 -22.45 -46.00
N ALA A 785 25.98 -23.62 -45.79
CA ALA A 785 26.11 -24.24 -44.46
C ALA A 785 26.98 -23.42 -43.48
N VAL A 786 27.79 -22.49 -43.97
CA VAL A 786 28.66 -21.62 -43.16
C VAL A 786 27.99 -20.29 -42.85
N GLY A 787 26.82 -20.04 -43.42
CA GLY A 787 26.04 -18.83 -43.22
C GLY A 787 26.37 -17.70 -44.20
N LYS A 788 27.12 -17.96 -45.27
CA LYS A 788 27.39 -16.95 -46.30
C LYS A 788 26.19 -16.82 -47.24
N GLU A 789 25.74 -15.62 -47.41
CA GLU A 789 24.56 -15.26 -48.23
C GLU A 789 24.94 -14.89 -49.68
N TYR A 790 24.20 -15.42 -50.59
CA TYR A 790 24.33 -15.17 -52.07
C TYR A 790 23.00 -14.64 -52.59
N LYS A 791 23.01 -13.50 -53.31
CA LYS A 791 21.81 -12.87 -53.87
C LYS A 791 21.36 -13.67 -55.10
N VAL A 792 20.05 -13.86 -55.20
CA VAL A 792 19.42 -14.60 -56.28
C VAL A 792 18.54 -13.67 -57.09
N SER A 793 18.73 -13.68 -58.42
CA SER A 793 17.84 -12.99 -59.33
C SER A 793 16.65 -13.87 -59.70
N VAL A 794 15.46 -13.30 -59.75
CA VAL A 794 14.23 -13.95 -60.21
C VAL A 794 13.81 -13.29 -61.50
N ASP A 795 13.66 -14.06 -62.58
CA ASP A 795 13.43 -13.55 -63.99
C ASP A 795 14.45 -12.49 -64.36
N GLY A 796 15.72 -12.63 -63.98
CA GLY A 796 16.78 -11.66 -64.28
C GLY A 796 16.73 -10.37 -63.41
N LEU A 797 15.76 -10.23 -62.51
CA LEU A 797 15.62 -9.07 -61.63
C LEU A 797 16.22 -9.33 -60.25
N PRO A 798 17.03 -8.42 -59.73
CA PRO A 798 17.62 -8.57 -58.40
C PRO A 798 16.62 -8.41 -57.25
N ALA A 799 15.43 -7.87 -57.52
CA ALA A 799 14.31 -7.73 -56.64
C ALA A 799 13.00 -7.69 -57.46
N LEU A 800 11.96 -8.30 -56.91
CA LEU A 800 10.60 -8.21 -57.48
C LEU A 800 9.87 -7.05 -56.81
N ALA A 801 9.22 -6.18 -57.60
CA ALA A 801 8.46 -5.05 -57.05
C ALA A 801 7.20 -5.53 -56.33
N ILE A 802 6.89 -4.89 -55.24
CA ILE A 802 5.63 -4.99 -54.52
C ILE A 802 4.96 -3.61 -54.64
N ASP A 803 3.81 -3.57 -55.33
CA ASP A 803 3.04 -2.34 -55.52
C ASP A 803 1.80 -2.35 -54.62
N ASP A 804 1.39 -1.19 -54.18
CA ASP A 804 0.22 -1.00 -53.28
C ASP A 804 -1.09 -1.45 -53.95
N ASN A 805 -1.14 -1.46 -55.30
CA ASN A 805 -2.33 -1.81 -56.07
C ASN A 805 -2.33 -3.27 -56.57
N MET A 806 -1.44 -4.11 -56.05
CA MET A 806 -1.40 -5.52 -56.49
C MET A 806 -2.69 -6.25 -56.09
N THR A 807 -3.30 -6.88 -57.08
CA THR A 807 -4.44 -7.78 -56.86
C THR A 807 -3.97 -9.12 -56.27
N SER A 808 -4.89 -9.92 -55.74
CA SER A 808 -4.55 -11.27 -55.31
C SER A 808 -3.94 -12.12 -56.42
N THR A 809 -4.38 -11.92 -57.67
CA THR A 809 -3.83 -12.59 -58.85
C THR A 809 -2.38 -12.17 -59.12
N ASP A 810 -2.05 -10.89 -58.95
CA ASP A 810 -0.69 -10.39 -59.11
C ASP A 810 0.25 -10.97 -58.05
N ILE A 811 -0.24 -11.08 -56.81
CA ILE A 811 0.49 -11.66 -55.67
C ILE A 811 0.71 -13.16 -55.89
N ASP A 812 -0.31 -13.90 -56.34
CA ASP A 812 -0.18 -15.32 -56.63
C ASP A 812 0.83 -15.55 -57.77
N ALA A 813 0.82 -14.70 -58.81
CA ALA A 813 1.79 -14.74 -59.88
C ALA A 813 3.22 -14.43 -59.42
N LEU A 814 3.38 -13.47 -58.51
CA LEU A 814 4.66 -13.14 -57.88
C LEU A 814 5.22 -14.31 -57.06
N ILE A 815 4.37 -14.94 -56.23
CA ILE A 815 4.74 -16.10 -55.41
C ILE A 815 5.11 -17.29 -56.32
N ALA A 816 4.34 -17.55 -57.39
CA ALA A 816 4.62 -18.62 -58.35
C ALA A 816 5.99 -18.46 -59.04
N LYS A 817 6.40 -17.25 -59.39
CA LYS A 817 7.73 -16.95 -59.94
C LYS A 817 8.85 -17.26 -58.94
N VAL A 818 8.64 -16.86 -57.68
CA VAL A 818 9.60 -17.11 -56.59
C VAL A 818 9.72 -18.60 -56.31
N ASP A 819 8.60 -19.33 -56.22
CA ASP A 819 8.61 -20.78 -55.97
C ASP A 819 9.26 -21.55 -57.11
N ALA A 820 9.01 -21.14 -58.38
CA ALA A 820 9.69 -21.73 -59.52
C ALA A 820 11.21 -21.54 -59.42
N ARG A 821 11.65 -20.34 -59.05
CA ARG A 821 13.07 -20.05 -58.91
C ARG A 821 13.71 -20.84 -57.75
N VAL A 822 13.00 -20.98 -56.64
CA VAL A 822 13.46 -21.79 -55.49
C VAL A 822 13.57 -23.28 -55.89
N ALA A 823 12.66 -23.79 -56.71
CA ALA A 823 12.71 -25.15 -57.22
C ALA A 823 13.94 -25.38 -58.15
N GLU A 824 14.25 -24.42 -59.01
CA GLU A 824 15.46 -24.44 -59.83
C GLU A 824 16.73 -24.49 -58.92
N LEU A 825 16.81 -23.65 -57.88
CA LEU A 825 17.95 -23.63 -56.95
C LEU A 825 18.10 -24.94 -56.18
N GLN A 826 17.00 -25.59 -55.85
CA GLN A 826 17.00 -26.86 -55.14
C GLN A 826 17.57 -27.99 -56.00
N THR A 827 17.44 -27.91 -57.30
CA THR A 827 17.88 -28.95 -58.26
C THR A 827 19.16 -28.62 -58.99
N ALA A 828 19.69 -27.41 -58.91
CA ALA A 828 20.90 -26.95 -59.56
C ALA A 828 22.15 -27.66 -59.05
N ASP A 829 23.10 -28.03 -59.90
CA ASP A 829 24.37 -28.65 -59.49
C ASP A 829 25.20 -27.69 -58.63
N ASN A 830 25.29 -26.42 -58.99
CA ASN A 830 25.88 -25.37 -58.17
C ASN A 830 24.89 -24.19 -57.97
N PRO A 831 24.13 -24.16 -56.87
CA PRO A 831 23.13 -23.10 -56.67
C PRO A 831 23.75 -21.72 -56.38
N PHE A 832 25.05 -21.62 -56.15
CA PHE A 832 25.76 -20.38 -55.79
C PHE A 832 26.31 -19.63 -57.04
N GLU A 833 26.29 -20.23 -58.20
CA GLU A 833 26.78 -19.65 -59.45
C GLU A 833 25.66 -19.23 -60.44
N ILE A 834 24.39 -19.28 -59.98
CA ILE A 834 23.20 -19.03 -60.82
C ILE A 834 22.71 -17.60 -60.62
#